data_f91d3be727996f718d87132a1ff158ab
#
_entry.id   f91d3be727996f718d87132a1ff158ab
#
_cell.length_a   1.000
_cell.length_b   1.000
_cell.length_c   1.000
_cell.angle_alpha   90.00
_cell.angle_beta   90.00
_cell.angle_gamma   90.00
#
_symmetry.space_group_name_H-M   'P 1'
#
loop_
_entity.id
_entity.type
_entity.pdbx_description
1 polymer ?
#
loop_
_entity_poly.entity_id
_entity_poly.type
_entity_poly.pdbx_seq_one_letter_code
_entity_poly.pdbx_strand_id
1 'polypeptide(L)'
;MPDSHLPAVDELLSIAVNALGGSERQGQITMVNAVQRAIDRKEHLAVQAGTGTGKSLAYLVPSIRHAMDTDKPVVISTATIALQRQLVDRDLPRLSEALAKELPHEPTFAILKGRRNYLCRYKATAGWPEEDEQDQLFDPREVSATGRMVQRIQEWAEETETGDRDELVPGVSEQAWRQFSVSAQECLGASRCPSGAECFAEMARARAGEVDVVVTNHALLAIDAMGELPVLPEHDTVVVDEAHELVDRVTSVVTGELSETSVMLAVRRVGRLIEQPIADQLMEAGEDLKALLAAAPAGRVDELPQVLGMTLALVRDAAARCVTALGPRGADKDDPDRAGQRKAAFTALDEVHDTAVRMLEAYGHATEADRAEVVWLDAGSDRRPPTLRVAPLGVAGMLRERLFGDRTVVLTSATLALGGTFDGMARQWGLTGPSATGPGVVGSGTNGSDGDSGAEPAQAAKAGEWQGIDVGSPFDHQRAGILYVAKHLPQPGRDGLPQAYLDEITELIEAAGGRALGLFSSMRAAKAATEALRDRLDVPLLCQGDDSTMLLVKQFAEDEPTCLFGTLSLWQGVDVPGPSLRLVIIDRVPFPRPDDPLTSARQRHVAAKGGNGFMSVAATHAALLLAQGTGRLLRSQHDKGVIAVLDPRLATARYSGFLLGSLPPFWRTTDPAVPRAALKRLATEPS
;
A
#
# COMPACT_ATOMS: atom_id res chain seq x y z
N MET A 1 44.11 -5.33 1.61
CA MET A 1 43.51 -4.30 2.48
C MET A 1 43.31 -4.94 3.84
N PRO A 2 43.61 -4.28 4.99
CA PRO A 2 43.40 -4.93 6.28
C PRO A 2 41.90 -5.23 6.42
N ASP A 3 41.59 -6.43 6.93
CA ASP A 3 40.23 -6.85 7.31
C ASP A 3 39.66 -5.84 8.32
N SER A 4 38.98 -4.79 7.84
CA SER A 4 38.24 -3.88 8.68
C SER A 4 36.94 -4.60 9.04
N HIS A 5 36.96 -5.37 10.12
CA HIS A 5 35.72 -5.92 10.66
C HIS A 5 34.81 -4.74 11.06
N LEU A 6 33.70 -4.59 10.34
CA LEU A 6 32.65 -3.66 10.73
C LEU A 6 32.15 -3.99 12.14
N PRO A 7 31.77 -2.99 12.96
CA PRO A 7 31.22 -3.23 14.29
C PRO A 7 30.03 -4.16 14.29
N ALA A 8 29.79 -4.87 15.39
CA ALA A 8 28.65 -5.73 15.55
C ALA A 8 27.33 -4.92 15.50
N VAL A 9 26.26 -5.52 14.98
CA VAL A 9 24.96 -4.82 14.86
C VAL A 9 24.40 -4.36 16.20
N ASP A 10 24.65 -5.10 17.28
CA ASP A 10 24.22 -4.71 18.62
C ASP A 10 24.94 -3.45 19.10
N GLU A 11 26.25 -3.31 18.80
CA GLU A 11 27.02 -2.12 19.11
C GLU A 11 26.53 -0.91 18.33
N LEU A 12 26.30 -1.06 17.01
CA LEU A 12 25.74 0.00 16.16
C LEU A 12 24.33 0.41 16.61
N LEU A 13 23.51 -0.57 17.03
CA LEU A 13 22.17 -0.27 17.57
C LEU A 13 22.28 0.54 18.87
N SER A 14 23.15 0.15 19.81
CA SER A 14 23.38 0.88 21.05
C SER A 14 23.77 2.34 20.81
N ILE A 15 24.69 2.57 19.88
CA ILE A 15 25.13 3.92 19.50
C ILE A 15 23.96 4.72 18.92
N ALA A 16 23.22 4.13 17.97
CA ALA A 16 22.08 4.77 17.34
C ALA A 16 20.97 5.14 18.35
N VAL A 17 20.60 4.21 19.24
CA VAL A 17 19.57 4.42 20.26
C VAL A 17 19.97 5.52 21.24
N ASN A 18 21.24 5.51 21.72
CA ASN A 18 21.76 6.52 22.63
C ASN A 18 21.80 7.91 21.99
N ALA A 19 22.25 8.02 20.74
CA ALA A 19 22.29 9.28 19.99
C ALA A 19 20.89 9.89 19.79
N LEU A 20 19.86 9.04 19.66
CA LEU A 20 18.47 9.47 19.55
C LEU A 20 17.78 9.76 20.89
N GLY A 21 18.51 9.63 22.02
CA GLY A 21 17.98 9.86 23.36
C GLY A 21 16.97 8.80 23.81
N GLY A 22 17.01 7.61 23.20
CA GLY A 22 16.14 6.48 23.50
C GLY A 22 16.73 5.51 24.53
N SER A 23 16.01 4.42 24.75
CA SER A 23 16.49 3.25 25.50
C SER A 23 16.30 1.99 24.66
N GLU A 24 17.25 1.08 24.70
CA GLU A 24 17.16 -0.21 24.03
C GLU A 24 15.96 -1.01 24.54
N ARG A 25 15.31 -1.69 23.60
CA ARG A 25 14.17 -2.57 23.88
C ARG A 25 14.50 -3.97 23.43
N GLN A 26 14.15 -4.97 24.25
CA GLN A 26 14.44 -6.38 23.97
C GLN A 26 13.93 -6.82 22.59
N GLY A 27 12.72 -6.40 22.22
CA GLY A 27 12.16 -6.71 20.90
C GLY A 27 12.96 -6.09 19.75
N GLN A 28 13.52 -4.89 19.95
CA GLN A 28 14.38 -4.23 18.97
C GLN A 28 15.70 -4.97 18.77
N ILE A 29 16.36 -5.36 19.85
CA ILE A 29 17.60 -6.16 19.83
C ILE A 29 17.35 -7.50 19.13
N THR A 30 16.24 -8.18 19.48
CA THR A 30 15.88 -9.45 18.83
C THR A 30 15.67 -9.28 17.32
N MET A 31 15.01 -8.20 16.90
CA MET A 31 14.76 -7.90 15.49
C MET A 31 16.06 -7.60 14.73
N VAL A 32 16.94 -6.76 15.27
CA VAL A 32 18.23 -6.43 14.64
C VAL A 32 19.04 -7.70 14.36
N ASN A 33 19.16 -8.55 15.35
CA ASN A 33 19.91 -9.81 15.23
C ASN A 33 19.24 -10.81 14.26
N ALA A 34 17.92 -10.80 14.17
CA ALA A 34 17.21 -11.64 13.22
C ALA A 34 17.39 -11.15 11.78
N VAL A 35 17.30 -9.83 11.56
CA VAL A 35 17.52 -9.20 10.25
C VAL A 35 18.96 -9.46 9.79
N GLN A 36 19.97 -9.24 10.65
CA GLN A 36 21.36 -9.50 10.32
C GLN A 36 21.58 -10.98 9.91
N ARG A 37 21.03 -11.91 10.71
CA ARG A 37 21.14 -13.34 10.39
C ARG A 37 20.49 -13.72 9.06
N ALA A 38 19.33 -13.13 8.76
CA ALA A 38 18.63 -13.37 7.51
C ALA A 38 19.44 -12.87 6.31
N ILE A 39 20.06 -11.71 6.43
CA ILE A 39 20.96 -11.14 5.41
C ILE A 39 22.18 -12.04 5.23
N ASP A 40 22.87 -12.40 6.32
CA ASP A 40 24.10 -13.22 6.28
C ASP A 40 23.87 -14.61 5.67
N ARG A 41 22.68 -15.19 5.91
CA ARG A 41 22.31 -16.53 5.42
C ARG A 41 21.57 -16.50 4.09
N LYS A 42 21.22 -15.32 3.59
CA LYS A 42 20.38 -15.13 2.40
C LYS A 42 19.02 -15.86 2.51
N GLU A 43 18.42 -15.80 3.70
CA GLU A 43 17.10 -16.37 4.01
C GLU A 43 16.04 -15.25 4.06
N HIS A 44 14.78 -15.56 3.72
CA HIS A 44 13.71 -14.59 3.89
C HIS A 44 13.28 -14.55 5.35
N LEU A 45 12.87 -13.35 5.80
CA LEU A 45 12.46 -13.13 7.17
C LEU A 45 11.13 -12.37 7.23
N ALA A 46 10.18 -12.88 8.01
CA ALA A 46 8.95 -12.16 8.36
C ALA A 46 8.99 -11.78 9.85
N VAL A 47 8.97 -10.48 10.16
CA VAL A 47 9.03 -9.97 11.53
C VAL A 47 7.75 -9.26 11.88
N GLN A 48 7.01 -9.80 12.85
CA GLN A 48 5.98 -9.02 13.53
C GLN A 48 6.62 -8.24 14.67
N ALA A 49 6.52 -6.90 14.60
CA ALA A 49 7.01 -6.00 15.61
C ALA A 49 5.93 -4.97 15.94
N GLY A 50 5.39 -5.03 17.16
CA GLY A 50 4.34 -4.12 17.61
C GLY A 50 4.73 -2.66 17.52
N THR A 51 3.75 -1.75 17.54
CA THR A 51 4.00 -0.31 17.58
C THR A 51 4.92 0.04 18.76
N GLY A 52 5.79 1.03 18.56
CA GLY A 52 6.73 1.45 19.61
C GLY A 52 7.95 0.55 19.80
N THR A 53 8.12 -0.57 19.09
CA THR A 53 9.30 -1.44 19.19
C THR A 53 10.58 -0.78 18.68
N GLY A 54 10.48 0.22 17.80
CA GLY A 54 11.63 0.84 17.14
C GLY A 54 12.03 0.10 15.87
N LYS A 55 11.03 -0.38 15.11
CA LYS A 55 11.18 -1.15 13.86
C LYS A 55 12.17 -0.54 12.89
N SER A 56 12.07 0.79 12.66
CA SER A 56 12.90 1.45 11.65
C SER A 56 14.40 1.28 11.94
N LEU A 57 14.85 1.55 13.15
CA LEU A 57 16.24 1.34 13.53
C LEU A 57 16.63 -0.13 13.44
N ALA A 58 15.74 -1.03 13.82
CA ALA A 58 16.02 -2.45 13.87
C ALA A 58 16.27 -3.09 12.48
N TYR A 59 15.72 -2.52 11.41
CA TYR A 59 16.06 -2.98 10.06
C TYR A 59 17.09 -2.05 9.36
N LEU A 60 17.15 -0.75 9.70
CA LEU A 60 18.09 0.17 9.08
C LEU A 60 19.55 -0.11 9.47
N VAL A 61 19.82 -0.40 10.74
CA VAL A 61 21.19 -0.68 11.22
C VAL A 61 21.83 -1.86 10.49
N PRO A 62 21.22 -3.06 10.42
CA PRO A 62 21.81 -4.17 9.65
C PRO A 62 21.82 -3.90 8.14
N SER A 63 20.86 -3.12 7.60
CA SER A 63 20.85 -2.74 6.19
C SER A 63 22.02 -1.85 5.81
N ILE A 64 22.31 -0.83 6.60
CA ILE A 64 23.46 0.07 6.41
C ILE A 64 24.76 -0.73 6.50
N ARG A 65 24.89 -1.58 7.55
CA ARG A 65 26.07 -2.43 7.72
C ARG A 65 26.30 -3.35 6.51
N HIS A 66 25.23 -3.96 5.98
CA HIS A 66 25.31 -4.83 4.80
C HIS A 66 25.72 -4.07 3.54
N ALA A 67 25.14 -2.87 3.33
CA ALA A 67 25.48 -2.06 2.17
C ALA A 67 26.97 -1.69 2.16
N MET A 68 27.54 -1.34 3.31
CA MET A 68 28.96 -1.04 3.45
C MET A 68 29.88 -2.25 3.32
N ASP A 69 29.40 -3.44 3.69
CA ASP A 69 30.16 -4.68 3.54
C ASP A 69 30.22 -5.18 2.09
N THR A 70 29.14 -4.93 1.32
CA THR A 70 28.97 -5.47 -0.03
C THR A 70 29.14 -4.43 -1.15
N ASP A 71 29.19 -3.15 -0.83
CA ASP A 71 29.18 -2.03 -1.79
C ASP A 71 27.95 -2.08 -2.72
N LYS A 72 26.82 -2.56 -2.18
CA LYS A 72 25.52 -2.63 -2.87
C LYS A 72 24.45 -1.95 -2.04
N PRO A 73 23.56 -1.16 -2.67
CA PRO A 73 22.47 -0.52 -1.95
C PRO A 73 21.46 -1.54 -1.41
N VAL A 74 20.93 -1.26 -0.23
CA VAL A 74 19.76 -1.95 0.31
C VAL A 74 18.50 -1.15 -0.01
N VAL A 75 17.49 -1.82 -0.57
CA VAL A 75 16.21 -1.19 -0.91
C VAL A 75 15.24 -1.32 0.25
N ILE A 76 14.72 -0.19 0.71
CA ILE A 76 13.67 -0.11 1.74
C ILE A 76 12.38 0.36 1.12
N SER A 77 11.39 -0.51 1.09
CA SER A 77 10.07 -0.23 0.55
C SER A 77 9.07 0.02 1.66
N THR A 78 8.31 1.13 1.57
CA THR A 78 7.29 1.51 2.55
C THR A 78 5.90 1.60 1.91
N ALA A 79 4.85 1.50 2.73
CA ALA A 79 3.48 1.54 2.24
C ALA A 79 3.00 2.95 1.86
N THR A 80 3.46 3.99 2.58
CA THR A 80 2.93 5.36 2.46
C THR A 80 4.01 6.42 2.30
N ILE A 81 3.64 7.55 1.68
CA ILE A 81 4.51 8.73 1.55
C ILE A 81 4.92 9.28 2.93
N ALA A 82 4.00 9.22 3.91
CA ALA A 82 4.31 9.69 5.27
C ALA A 82 5.45 8.88 5.92
N LEU A 83 5.45 7.55 5.76
CA LEU A 83 6.54 6.70 6.23
C LEU A 83 7.85 6.94 5.46
N GLN A 84 7.79 7.17 4.15
CA GLN A 84 8.97 7.54 3.37
C GLN A 84 9.60 8.83 3.90
N ARG A 85 8.79 9.88 4.10
CA ARG A 85 9.27 11.15 4.66
C ARG A 85 9.82 10.99 6.07
N GLN A 86 9.16 10.22 6.92
CA GLN A 86 9.68 9.93 8.24
C GLN A 86 11.09 9.32 8.19
N LEU A 87 11.32 8.35 7.31
CA LEU A 87 12.64 7.73 7.15
C LEU A 87 13.67 8.73 6.60
N VAL A 88 13.35 9.46 5.52
CA VAL A 88 14.30 10.29 4.79
C VAL A 88 14.56 11.63 5.49
N ASP A 89 13.53 12.24 6.10
CA ASP A 89 13.65 13.58 6.69
C ASP A 89 14.08 13.54 8.17
N ARG A 90 13.89 12.40 8.84
CA ARG A 90 14.13 12.31 10.28
C ARG A 90 15.02 11.14 10.70
N ASP A 91 14.65 9.90 10.35
CA ASP A 91 15.28 8.72 10.93
C ASP A 91 16.67 8.45 10.32
N LEU A 92 16.80 8.47 8.99
CA LEU A 92 18.07 8.26 8.29
C LEU A 92 19.11 9.37 8.54
N PRO A 93 18.79 10.68 8.49
CA PRO A 93 19.77 11.72 8.78
C PRO A 93 20.38 11.58 10.17
N ARG A 94 19.55 11.34 11.19
CA ARG A 94 20.02 11.17 12.57
C ARG A 94 20.85 9.90 12.76
N LEU A 95 20.44 8.83 12.06
CA LEU A 95 21.17 7.56 12.11
C LEU A 95 22.51 7.67 11.40
N SER A 96 22.57 8.35 10.25
CA SER A 96 23.79 8.64 9.50
C SER A 96 24.80 9.40 10.36
N GLU A 97 24.37 10.52 10.95
CA GLU A 97 25.23 11.32 11.87
C GLU A 97 25.72 10.49 13.06
N ALA A 98 24.83 9.68 13.66
CA ALA A 98 25.17 8.86 14.83
C ALA A 98 26.24 7.80 14.52
N LEU A 99 26.18 7.20 13.33
CA LEU A 99 27.07 6.09 12.94
C LEU A 99 28.31 6.53 12.15
N ALA A 100 28.40 7.79 11.73
CA ALA A 100 29.47 8.31 10.86
C ALA A 100 30.91 8.04 11.36
N LYS A 101 31.11 7.93 12.69
CA LYS A 101 32.43 7.72 13.29
C LYS A 101 32.82 6.24 13.45
N GLU A 102 31.82 5.38 13.40
CA GLU A 102 31.97 3.94 13.67
C GLU A 102 32.04 3.11 12.37
N LEU A 103 31.66 3.74 11.26
CA LEU A 103 31.58 3.12 9.96
C LEU A 103 32.65 3.68 9.00
N PRO A 104 33.01 2.99 7.92
CA PRO A 104 34.05 3.40 6.96
C PRO A 104 33.78 4.79 6.33
N HIS A 105 32.53 5.14 6.14
CA HIS A 105 32.05 6.45 5.71
C HIS A 105 30.69 6.76 6.34
N GLU A 106 30.28 8.01 6.30
CA GLU A 106 28.95 8.42 6.72
C GLU A 106 27.88 7.74 5.86
N PRO A 107 26.90 7.03 6.44
CA PRO A 107 25.84 6.37 5.69
C PRO A 107 25.08 7.32 4.77
N THR A 108 24.94 6.95 3.51
CA THR A 108 24.26 7.71 2.47
C THR A 108 22.92 7.13 2.13
N PHE A 109 21.97 7.98 1.74
CA PHE A 109 20.63 7.51 1.37
C PHE A 109 19.98 8.40 0.33
N ALA A 110 19.03 7.83 -0.42
CA ALA A 110 18.23 8.55 -1.39
C ALA A 110 16.79 8.02 -1.43
N ILE A 111 15.84 8.90 -1.77
CA ILE A 111 14.48 8.49 -2.12
C ILE A 111 14.37 8.31 -3.62
N LEU A 112 13.75 7.22 -4.05
CA LEU A 112 13.42 6.99 -5.45
C LEU A 112 11.93 6.73 -5.60
N LYS A 113 11.28 7.58 -6.40
CA LYS A 113 9.84 7.51 -6.72
C LYS A 113 9.62 7.17 -8.19
N GLY A 114 8.40 6.76 -8.53
CA GLY A 114 8.02 6.59 -9.93
C GLY A 114 8.08 7.91 -10.72
N ARG A 115 8.38 7.84 -12.02
CA ARG A 115 8.58 9.03 -12.88
C ARG A 115 7.47 10.06 -12.82
N ARG A 116 6.22 9.63 -12.63
CA ARG A 116 5.06 10.55 -12.47
C ARG A 116 5.15 11.48 -11.26
N ASN A 117 6.05 11.20 -10.33
CA ASN A 117 6.27 12.06 -9.16
C ASN A 117 7.33 13.13 -9.39
N TYR A 118 7.97 13.13 -10.56
CA TYR A 118 8.97 14.14 -10.93
C TYR A 118 8.48 15.02 -12.07
N LEU A 119 8.84 16.32 -12.00
CA LEU A 119 8.65 17.26 -13.08
C LEU A 119 9.42 16.79 -14.32
N CYS A 120 8.77 16.77 -15.46
CA CYS A 120 9.41 16.53 -16.75
C CYS A 120 9.85 17.86 -17.37
N ARG A 121 11.15 18.17 -17.34
CA ARG A 121 11.68 19.42 -17.92
C ARG A 121 11.33 19.56 -19.40
N TYR A 122 11.42 18.49 -20.18
CA TYR A 122 11.08 18.52 -21.60
C TYR A 122 9.61 18.91 -21.81
N LYS A 123 8.69 18.35 -21.03
CA LYS A 123 7.26 18.67 -21.10
C LYS A 123 6.96 20.10 -20.62
N ALA A 124 7.72 20.59 -19.65
CA ALA A 124 7.56 21.95 -19.11
C ALA A 124 8.08 23.04 -20.06
N THR A 125 9.14 22.77 -20.85
CA THR A 125 9.81 23.77 -21.72
C THR A 125 9.36 23.72 -23.17
N ALA A 126 9.17 22.54 -23.75
CA ALA A 126 8.89 22.38 -25.17
C ALA A 126 7.41 22.52 -25.57
N GLY A 127 6.50 22.57 -24.55
CA GLY A 127 5.07 22.41 -24.80
C GLY A 127 4.85 21.05 -25.47
N TRP A 128 4.59 20.01 -24.69
CA TRP A 128 4.13 18.75 -25.25
C TRP A 128 2.96 19.04 -26.20
N PRO A 129 2.83 18.37 -27.38
CA PRO A 129 1.70 18.61 -28.27
C PRO A 129 0.42 18.61 -27.44
N GLU A 130 -0.28 19.72 -27.42
CA GLU A 130 -1.51 19.91 -26.63
C GLU A 130 -2.46 18.77 -26.91
N GLU A 131 -2.89 18.08 -25.87
CA GLU A 131 -4.11 17.29 -25.93
C GLU A 131 -5.21 18.32 -26.25
N ASP A 132 -5.80 18.25 -27.46
CA ASP A 132 -6.77 19.21 -27.97
C ASP A 132 -7.77 19.62 -26.87
N GLU A 133 -7.82 20.92 -26.57
CA GLU A 133 -8.70 21.56 -25.57
C GLU A 133 -10.20 21.43 -25.88
N GLN A 134 -10.61 20.65 -26.88
CA GLN A 134 -11.96 20.72 -27.47
C GLN A 134 -13.07 19.99 -26.71
N ASP A 135 -12.80 19.28 -25.61
CA ASP A 135 -13.85 18.52 -24.91
C ASP A 135 -14.11 18.96 -23.45
N GLN A 136 -13.71 20.14 -23.05
CA GLN A 136 -14.01 20.63 -21.71
C GLN A 136 -14.99 21.81 -21.75
N LEU A 137 -16.27 21.56 -21.53
CA LEU A 137 -17.23 22.53 -21.05
C LEU A 137 -16.82 22.94 -19.62
N PHE A 138 -15.93 23.91 -19.50
CA PHE A 138 -15.42 24.37 -18.21
C PHE A 138 -16.38 25.39 -17.55
N ASP A 139 -16.69 25.17 -16.29
CA ASP A 139 -17.12 26.27 -15.41
C ASP A 139 -15.95 27.29 -15.32
N PRO A 140 -16.18 28.59 -15.63
CA PRO A 140 -15.13 29.61 -15.57
C PRO A 140 -14.40 29.72 -14.25
N ARG A 141 -15.00 29.22 -13.15
CA ARG A 141 -14.38 29.17 -11.81
C ARG A 141 -13.38 28.01 -11.67
N GLU A 142 -13.64 26.85 -12.28
CA GLU A 142 -12.72 25.71 -12.26
C GLU A 142 -11.51 25.97 -13.17
N VAL A 143 -11.70 26.55 -14.33
CA VAL A 143 -10.61 26.97 -15.24
C VAL A 143 -9.64 27.93 -14.54
N SER A 144 -10.17 28.90 -13.79
CA SER A 144 -9.32 29.85 -13.05
C SER A 144 -8.51 29.19 -11.93
N ALA A 145 -9.03 28.15 -11.30
CA ALA A 145 -8.34 27.41 -10.22
C ALA A 145 -7.22 26.52 -10.80
N THR A 146 -7.51 25.77 -11.87
CA THR A 146 -6.51 24.93 -12.55
C THR A 146 -5.42 25.78 -13.19
N GLY A 147 -5.78 26.91 -13.83
CA GLY A 147 -4.82 27.85 -14.41
C GLY A 147 -3.84 28.40 -13.38
N ARG A 148 -4.31 28.76 -12.18
CA ARG A 148 -3.41 29.18 -11.08
C ARG A 148 -2.48 28.07 -10.60
N MET A 149 -2.93 26.82 -10.60
CA MET A 149 -2.07 25.68 -10.26
C MET A 149 -1.01 25.44 -11.32
N VAL A 150 -1.37 25.55 -12.60
CA VAL A 150 -0.43 25.43 -13.74
C VAL A 150 0.64 26.51 -13.66
N GLN A 151 0.27 27.77 -13.47
CA GLN A 151 1.22 28.87 -13.31
C GLN A 151 2.16 28.62 -12.13
N ARG A 152 1.64 28.17 -11.00
CA ARG A 152 2.48 27.88 -9.83
C ARG A 152 3.44 26.72 -10.06
N ILE A 153 3.05 25.69 -10.83
CA ILE A 153 3.97 24.62 -11.21
C ILE A 153 5.08 25.18 -12.12
N GLN A 154 4.76 26.08 -13.04
CA GLN A 154 5.75 26.72 -13.93
C GLN A 154 6.75 27.55 -13.14
N GLU A 155 6.29 28.40 -12.21
CA GLU A 155 7.16 29.18 -11.33
C GLU A 155 8.08 28.28 -10.49
N TRP A 156 7.52 27.25 -9.87
CA TRP A 156 8.28 26.28 -9.07
C TRP A 156 9.27 25.45 -9.92
N ALA A 157 8.96 25.19 -11.19
CA ALA A 157 9.84 24.45 -12.11
C ALA A 157 11.17 25.15 -12.38
N GLU A 158 11.24 26.47 -12.19
CA GLU A 158 12.47 27.25 -12.34
C GLU A 158 13.34 27.21 -11.08
N GLU A 159 12.73 26.94 -9.89
CA GLU A 159 13.40 27.00 -8.60
C GLU A 159 13.79 25.61 -8.05
N THR A 160 13.06 24.55 -8.46
CA THR A 160 13.27 23.21 -7.89
C THR A 160 14.59 22.58 -8.33
N GLU A 161 15.31 22.00 -7.36
CA GLU A 161 16.53 21.21 -7.60
C GLU A 161 16.25 19.72 -7.80
N THR A 162 15.14 19.23 -7.27
CA THR A 162 14.78 17.80 -7.27
C THR A 162 13.67 17.45 -8.25
N GLY A 163 12.81 18.42 -8.56
CA GLY A 163 11.59 18.21 -9.31
C GLY A 163 10.57 17.29 -8.65
N ASP A 164 10.74 16.96 -7.35
CA ASP A 164 9.84 16.07 -6.62
C ASP A 164 8.53 16.78 -6.28
N ARG A 165 7.42 16.25 -6.81
CA ARG A 165 6.06 16.76 -6.60
C ARG A 165 5.72 17.05 -5.13
N ASP A 166 6.24 16.24 -4.21
CA ASP A 166 5.90 16.35 -2.79
C ASP A 166 6.54 17.58 -2.12
N GLU A 167 7.52 18.23 -2.77
CA GLU A 167 8.10 19.51 -2.34
C GLU A 167 7.25 20.72 -2.74
N LEU A 168 6.31 20.52 -3.67
CA LEU A 168 5.40 21.59 -4.10
C LEU A 168 4.28 21.80 -3.08
N VAL A 169 4.46 22.78 -2.18
CA VAL A 169 3.52 23.11 -1.10
C VAL A 169 2.94 24.52 -1.31
N PRO A 170 1.61 24.65 -1.21
CA PRO A 170 0.57 23.63 -1.11
C PRO A 170 0.49 22.75 -2.35
N GLY A 171 0.02 21.48 -2.21
CA GLY A 171 -0.09 20.54 -3.32
C GLY A 171 -0.98 21.02 -4.47
N VAL A 172 -0.87 20.39 -5.63
CA VAL A 172 -1.66 20.67 -6.84
C VAL A 172 -2.56 19.49 -7.20
N SER A 173 -3.62 19.75 -7.98
CA SER A 173 -4.49 18.69 -8.46
C SER A 173 -3.73 17.74 -9.41
N GLU A 174 -4.15 16.47 -9.43
CA GLU A 174 -3.59 15.46 -10.34
C GLU A 174 -3.69 15.89 -11.81
N GLN A 175 -4.79 16.55 -12.18
CA GLN A 175 -5.03 17.06 -13.54
C GLN A 175 -4.01 18.14 -13.92
N ALA A 176 -3.69 19.08 -13.03
CA ALA A 176 -2.67 20.09 -13.27
C ALA A 176 -1.27 19.47 -13.36
N TRP A 177 -0.96 18.52 -12.45
CA TRP A 177 0.34 17.86 -12.41
C TRP A 177 0.64 17.01 -13.66
N ARG A 178 -0.36 16.31 -14.21
CA ARG A 178 -0.19 15.51 -15.45
C ARG A 178 0.30 16.30 -16.65
N GLN A 179 0.05 17.61 -16.69
CA GLN A 179 0.56 18.46 -17.75
C GLN A 179 2.08 18.62 -17.70
N PHE A 180 2.71 18.39 -16.56
CA PHE A 180 4.14 18.56 -16.32
C PHE A 180 4.88 17.26 -15.98
N SER A 181 4.21 16.13 -15.95
CA SER A 181 4.80 14.85 -15.61
C SER A 181 4.58 13.80 -16.71
N VAL A 182 5.41 12.77 -16.73
CA VAL A 182 5.31 11.65 -17.68
C VAL A 182 5.39 10.31 -16.92
N SER A 183 4.71 9.31 -17.45
CA SER A 183 4.91 7.93 -16.99
C SER A 183 6.23 7.36 -17.50
N ALA A 184 6.68 6.23 -16.93
CA ALA A 184 7.85 5.51 -17.43
C ALA A 184 7.67 5.09 -18.91
N GLN A 185 6.45 4.79 -19.29
CA GLN A 185 6.07 4.38 -20.62
C GLN A 185 6.06 5.53 -21.63
N GLU A 186 5.65 6.72 -21.21
CA GLU A 186 5.64 7.93 -22.04
C GLU A 186 7.03 8.56 -22.20
N CYS A 187 7.93 8.32 -21.26
CA CYS A 187 9.25 8.92 -21.24
C CYS A 187 10.13 8.44 -22.40
N LEU A 188 10.82 9.39 -23.06
CA LEU A 188 11.76 9.12 -24.15
C LEU A 188 13.00 8.32 -23.70
N GLY A 189 13.35 8.39 -22.42
CA GLY A 189 14.58 7.89 -21.85
C GLY A 189 15.73 8.89 -21.99
N ALA A 190 16.69 8.85 -21.05
CA ALA A 190 17.77 9.82 -20.93
C ALA A 190 18.56 10.05 -22.24
N SER A 191 18.85 8.96 -22.96
CA SER A 191 19.69 9.01 -24.17
C SER A 191 19.03 9.67 -25.39
N ARG A 192 17.68 9.78 -25.40
CA ARG A 192 16.91 10.33 -26.54
C ARG A 192 16.18 11.62 -26.21
N CYS A 193 16.04 11.93 -24.93
CA CYS A 193 15.34 13.14 -24.47
C CYS A 193 16.26 14.37 -24.60
N PRO A 194 15.83 15.48 -25.27
CA PRO A 194 16.61 16.72 -25.31
C PRO A 194 17.00 17.25 -23.95
N SER A 195 16.13 17.07 -22.92
CA SER A 195 16.40 17.46 -21.53
C SER A 195 16.94 16.28 -20.69
N GLY A 196 17.52 15.25 -21.32
CA GLY A 196 17.95 14.03 -20.63
C GLY A 196 19.03 14.26 -19.56
N ALA A 197 19.98 15.17 -19.84
CA ALA A 197 21.08 15.51 -18.92
C ALA A 197 20.58 16.24 -17.64
N GLU A 198 19.46 16.95 -17.73
CA GLU A 198 18.85 17.71 -16.63
C GLU A 198 17.57 17.05 -16.10
N CYS A 199 17.35 15.80 -16.42
CA CYS A 199 16.14 15.07 -16.06
C CYS A 199 16.14 14.70 -14.59
N PHE A 200 15.24 15.29 -13.80
CA PHE A 200 15.10 15.01 -12.36
C PHE A 200 14.92 13.53 -12.03
N ALA A 201 14.10 12.80 -12.79
CA ALA A 201 13.91 11.38 -12.59
C ALA A 201 15.17 10.55 -12.87
N GLU A 202 16.00 10.95 -13.84
CA GLU A 202 17.28 10.28 -14.12
C GLU A 202 18.35 10.66 -13.09
N MET A 203 18.37 11.91 -12.64
CA MET A 203 19.27 12.36 -11.56
C MET A 203 18.95 11.61 -10.25
N ALA A 204 17.66 11.48 -9.89
CA ALA A 204 17.23 10.70 -8.73
C ALA A 204 17.64 9.23 -8.86
N ARG A 205 17.58 8.65 -10.05
CA ARG A 205 17.98 7.28 -10.34
C ARG A 205 19.50 7.08 -10.25
N ALA A 206 20.26 8.00 -10.82
CA ALA A 206 21.72 7.97 -10.71
C ALA A 206 22.16 8.05 -9.25
N ARG A 207 21.60 9.03 -8.49
CA ARG A 207 21.86 9.14 -7.05
C ARG A 207 21.49 7.91 -6.27
N ALA A 208 20.36 7.26 -6.60
CA ALA A 208 19.96 6.00 -5.95
C ALA A 208 20.95 4.86 -6.17
N GLY A 209 21.73 4.88 -7.27
CA GLY A 209 22.79 3.89 -7.54
C GLY A 209 24.10 4.14 -6.81
N GLU A 210 24.25 5.29 -6.13
CA GLU A 210 25.49 5.73 -5.48
C GLU A 210 25.37 5.79 -3.94
N VAL A 211 24.25 5.35 -3.38
CA VAL A 211 23.98 5.44 -1.93
C VAL A 211 23.86 4.06 -1.29
N ASP A 212 24.04 3.99 0.04
CA ASP A 212 23.93 2.77 0.82
C ASP A 212 22.47 2.30 0.99
N VAL A 213 21.53 3.26 1.11
CA VAL A 213 20.11 2.96 1.35
C VAL A 213 19.22 3.69 0.37
N VAL A 214 18.40 2.93 -0.37
CA VAL A 214 17.39 3.46 -1.27
C VAL A 214 16.00 3.29 -0.67
N VAL A 215 15.32 4.40 -0.38
CA VAL A 215 13.94 4.39 0.12
C VAL A 215 12.97 4.52 -1.05
N THR A 216 12.00 3.63 -1.13
CA THR A 216 10.97 3.61 -2.18
C THR A 216 9.60 3.23 -1.62
N ASN A 217 8.59 3.08 -2.48
CA ASN A 217 7.28 2.55 -2.09
C ASN A 217 6.99 1.18 -2.72
N HIS A 218 5.99 0.49 -2.16
CA HIS A 218 5.61 -0.84 -2.63
C HIS A 218 5.16 -0.84 -4.11
N ALA A 219 4.62 0.26 -4.62
CA ALA A 219 4.23 0.34 -6.02
C ALA A 219 5.45 0.34 -6.95
N LEU A 220 6.50 1.10 -6.63
CA LEU A 220 7.73 1.11 -7.43
C LEU A 220 8.50 -0.20 -7.29
N LEU A 221 8.56 -0.79 -6.09
CA LEU A 221 9.11 -2.14 -5.89
C LEU A 221 8.35 -3.18 -6.72
N ALA A 222 7.01 -3.11 -6.77
CA ALA A 222 6.21 -4.01 -7.59
C ALA A 222 6.46 -3.79 -9.09
N ILE A 223 6.56 -2.54 -9.56
CA ILE A 223 6.90 -2.21 -10.96
C ILE A 223 8.28 -2.76 -11.31
N ASP A 224 9.28 -2.61 -10.44
CA ASP A 224 10.62 -3.14 -10.64
C ASP A 224 10.62 -4.67 -10.72
N ALA A 225 9.96 -5.33 -9.78
CA ALA A 225 9.91 -6.79 -9.72
C ALA A 225 9.07 -7.40 -10.87
N MET A 226 7.96 -6.77 -11.26
CA MET A 226 7.05 -7.31 -12.30
C MET A 226 7.42 -6.85 -13.71
N GLY A 227 8.19 -5.77 -13.86
CA GLY A 227 8.60 -5.22 -15.15
C GLY A 227 9.71 -6.02 -15.82
N GLU A 228 9.90 -5.78 -17.12
CA GLU A 228 11.00 -6.37 -17.90
C GLU A 228 12.33 -5.61 -17.74
N LEU A 229 12.26 -4.33 -17.38
CA LEU A 229 13.41 -3.47 -17.20
C LEU A 229 13.51 -3.01 -15.76
N PRO A 230 14.70 -3.14 -15.12
CA PRO A 230 14.90 -2.71 -13.76
C PRO A 230 14.73 -1.19 -13.63
N VAL A 231 14.01 -0.79 -12.59
CA VAL A 231 13.78 0.62 -12.23
C VAL A 231 14.65 1.01 -11.04
N LEU A 232 14.83 0.09 -10.10
CA LEU A 232 15.70 0.22 -8.93
C LEU A 232 17.16 -0.10 -9.31
N PRO A 233 18.16 0.43 -8.59
CA PRO A 233 19.56 0.00 -8.78
C PRO A 233 19.73 -1.50 -8.48
N GLU A 234 20.85 -2.07 -8.92
CA GLU A 234 21.18 -3.46 -8.60
C GLU A 234 21.29 -3.64 -7.08
N HIS A 235 20.52 -4.55 -6.52
CA HIS A 235 20.44 -4.82 -5.09
C HIS A 235 20.15 -6.31 -4.84
N ASP A 236 20.63 -6.83 -3.72
CA ASP A 236 20.40 -8.20 -3.29
C ASP A 236 19.55 -8.32 -2.02
N THR A 237 19.31 -7.21 -1.36
CA THR A 237 18.56 -7.15 -0.10
C THR A 237 17.44 -6.11 -0.17
N VAL A 238 16.24 -6.54 0.21
CA VAL A 238 15.03 -5.69 0.24
C VAL A 238 14.38 -5.78 1.62
N VAL A 239 14.06 -4.64 2.21
CA VAL A 239 13.20 -4.54 3.40
C VAL A 239 11.84 -4.01 2.97
N VAL A 240 10.78 -4.73 3.29
CA VAL A 240 9.39 -4.32 3.03
C VAL A 240 8.74 -3.95 4.35
N ASP A 241 8.64 -2.67 4.65
CA ASP A 241 7.96 -2.18 5.86
C ASP A 241 6.46 -2.02 5.59
N GLU A 242 5.62 -2.40 6.54
CA GLU A 242 4.18 -2.60 6.39
C GLU A 242 3.85 -3.63 5.28
N ALA A 243 4.55 -4.76 5.32
CA ALA A 243 4.52 -5.82 4.31
C ALA A 243 3.13 -6.44 4.08
N HIS A 244 2.19 -6.23 4.99
CA HIS A 244 0.80 -6.64 4.83
C HIS A 244 0.10 -5.98 3.62
N GLU A 245 0.60 -4.83 3.14
CA GLU A 245 0.08 -4.13 1.96
C GLU A 245 0.68 -4.61 0.64
N LEU A 246 1.78 -5.37 0.67
CA LEU A 246 2.54 -5.74 -0.52
C LEU A 246 1.68 -6.45 -1.58
N VAL A 247 0.85 -7.41 -1.16
CA VAL A 247 0.00 -8.22 -2.06
C VAL A 247 -1.00 -7.34 -2.81
N ASP A 248 -1.64 -6.41 -2.13
CA ASP A 248 -2.63 -5.53 -2.73
C ASP A 248 -1.96 -4.52 -3.67
N ARG A 249 -0.76 -4.04 -3.34
CA ARG A 249 0.02 -3.16 -4.22
C ARG A 249 0.49 -3.86 -5.48
N VAL A 250 1.01 -5.07 -5.35
CA VAL A 250 1.39 -5.88 -6.52
C VAL A 250 0.16 -6.17 -7.38
N THR A 251 -0.94 -6.60 -6.78
CA THR A 251 -2.20 -6.82 -7.50
C THR A 251 -2.65 -5.57 -8.27
N SER A 252 -2.58 -4.40 -7.63
CA SER A 252 -2.94 -3.13 -8.27
C SER A 252 -2.05 -2.80 -9.47
N VAL A 253 -0.74 -3.05 -9.36
CA VAL A 253 0.23 -2.77 -10.45
C VAL A 253 -0.02 -3.67 -11.67
N VAL A 254 -0.39 -4.94 -11.45
CA VAL A 254 -0.61 -5.90 -12.54
C VAL A 254 -2.08 -5.95 -13.01
N THR A 255 -2.97 -5.12 -12.45
CA THR A 255 -4.36 -5.00 -12.90
C THR A 255 -4.42 -4.25 -14.23
N GLY A 256 -4.97 -4.89 -15.25
CA GLY A 256 -5.25 -4.27 -16.55
C GLY A 256 -6.60 -3.54 -16.54
N GLU A 257 -6.66 -2.40 -17.23
CA GLU A 257 -7.86 -1.58 -17.39
C GLU A 257 -8.15 -1.34 -18.86
N LEU A 258 -9.40 -1.58 -19.29
CA LEU A 258 -9.84 -1.34 -20.64
C LEU A 258 -11.14 -0.53 -20.65
N SER A 259 -11.10 0.62 -21.29
CA SER A 259 -12.23 1.54 -21.43
C SER A 259 -12.19 2.21 -22.80
N GLU A 260 -13.29 2.86 -23.21
CA GLU A 260 -13.26 3.75 -24.38
C GLU A 260 -12.07 4.73 -24.31
N THR A 261 -11.87 5.36 -23.16
CA THR A 261 -10.80 6.36 -22.99
C THR A 261 -9.42 5.79 -23.25
N SER A 262 -9.12 4.56 -22.80
CA SER A 262 -7.83 3.91 -23.07
C SER A 262 -7.66 3.59 -24.55
N VAL A 263 -8.71 3.13 -25.23
CA VAL A 263 -8.70 2.84 -26.66
C VAL A 263 -8.56 4.13 -27.47
N MET A 264 -9.33 5.20 -27.16
CA MET A 264 -9.23 6.50 -27.83
C MET A 264 -7.87 7.17 -27.63
N LEU A 265 -7.24 6.99 -26.47
CA LEU A 265 -5.87 7.44 -26.24
C LEU A 265 -4.90 6.74 -27.21
N ALA A 266 -5.04 5.43 -27.40
CA ALA A 266 -4.23 4.67 -28.35
C ALA A 266 -4.47 5.14 -29.78
N VAL A 267 -5.74 5.36 -30.19
CA VAL A 267 -6.12 5.89 -31.51
C VAL A 267 -5.48 7.26 -31.74
N ARG A 268 -5.58 8.21 -30.81
CA ARG A 268 -4.98 9.55 -30.94
C ARG A 268 -3.46 9.50 -31.09
N ARG A 269 -2.80 8.62 -30.30
CA ARG A 269 -1.33 8.48 -30.35
C ARG A 269 -0.84 7.88 -31.66
N VAL A 270 -1.62 6.97 -32.27
CA VAL A 270 -1.21 6.28 -33.48
C VAL A 270 -1.67 6.98 -34.77
N GLY A 271 -2.76 7.75 -34.72
CA GLY A 271 -3.44 8.28 -35.90
C GLY A 271 -2.61 9.19 -36.82
N ARG A 272 -1.54 9.83 -36.29
CA ARG A 272 -0.58 10.62 -37.09
C ARG A 272 0.61 9.81 -37.62
N LEU A 273 0.72 8.55 -37.24
CA LEU A 273 1.89 7.70 -37.50
C LEU A 273 1.59 6.57 -38.50
N ILE A 274 0.31 6.27 -38.73
CA ILE A 274 -0.17 5.20 -39.62
C ILE A 274 -1.27 5.72 -40.55
N GLU A 275 -1.68 4.90 -41.49
CA GLU A 275 -2.81 5.22 -42.40
C GLU A 275 -4.12 5.30 -41.61
N GLN A 276 -4.91 6.34 -41.90
CA GLN A 276 -6.17 6.65 -41.20
C GLN A 276 -7.15 5.48 -41.15
N PRO A 277 -7.41 4.72 -42.23
CA PRO A 277 -8.35 3.61 -42.19
C PRO A 277 -8.01 2.50 -41.20
N ILE A 278 -6.72 2.35 -40.83
CA ILE A 278 -6.30 1.36 -39.83
C ILE A 278 -6.61 1.87 -38.42
N ALA A 279 -6.37 3.17 -38.19
CA ALA A 279 -6.70 3.81 -36.91
C ALA A 279 -8.23 3.87 -36.68
N ASP A 280 -9.01 4.12 -37.76
CA ASP A 280 -10.48 4.17 -37.71
C ASP A 280 -11.10 2.83 -37.25
N GLN A 281 -10.52 1.69 -37.62
CA GLN A 281 -10.96 0.39 -37.14
C GLN A 281 -10.83 0.21 -35.63
N LEU A 282 -9.77 0.75 -35.04
CA LEU A 282 -9.58 0.73 -33.59
C LEU A 282 -10.54 1.71 -32.91
N MET A 283 -10.81 2.86 -33.53
CA MET A 283 -11.76 3.84 -33.05
C MET A 283 -13.18 3.25 -33.01
N GLU A 284 -13.65 2.64 -34.12
CA GLU A 284 -14.95 1.96 -34.17
C GLU A 284 -15.10 0.86 -33.11
N ALA A 285 -14.06 0.02 -32.93
CA ALA A 285 -14.05 -0.99 -31.88
C ALA A 285 -14.12 -0.39 -30.46
N GLY A 286 -13.54 0.79 -30.25
CA GLY A 286 -13.63 1.54 -29.00
C GLY A 286 -15.02 2.11 -28.73
N GLU A 287 -15.72 2.61 -29.77
CA GLU A 287 -17.10 3.10 -29.69
C GLU A 287 -18.07 1.95 -29.40
N ASP A 288 -17.90 0.80 -30.05
CA ASP A 288 -18.66 -0.40 -29.75
C ASP A 288 -18.49 -0.88 -28.32
N LEU A 289 -17.24 -0.85 -27.84
CA LEU A 289 -16.92 -1.18 -26.44
C LEU A 289 -17.64 -0.22 -25.48
N LYS A 290 -17.59 1.10 -25.72
CA LYS A 290 -18.31 2.11 -24.93
C LYS A 290 -19.80 1.79 -24.82
N ALA A 291 -20.45 1.58 -25.97
CA ALA A 291 -21.89 1.30 -26.02
C ALA A 291 -22.26 0.04 -25.20
N LEU A 292 -21.44 -0.99 -25.30
CA LEU A 292 -21.60 -2.23 -24.54
C LEU A 292 -21.42 -2.04 -23.04
N LEU A 293 -20.34 -1.37 -22.61
CA LEU A 293 -20.05 -1.17 -21.21
C LEU A 293 -21.08 -0.27 -20.52
N ALA A 294 -21.61 0.72 -21.23
CA ALA A 294 -22.66 1.61 -20.71
C ALA A 294 -23.99 0.86 -20.45
N ALA A 295 -24.26 -0.21 -21.19
CA ALA A 295 -25.48 -1.03 -21.05
C ALA A 295 -25.31 -2.23 -20.10
N ALA A 296 -24.07 -2.60 -19.76
CA ALA A 296 -23.80 -3.78 -18.97
C ALA A 296 -23.92 -3.50 -17.45
N PRO A 297 -24.36 -4.50 -16.66
CA PRO A 297 -24.40 -4.36 -15.21
C PRO A 297 -22.98 -4.32 -14.64
N ALA A 298 -22.78 -3.40 -13.68
CA ALA A 298 -21.51 -3.34 -12.93
C ALA A 298 -21.30 -4.60 -12.08
N GLY A 299 -20.04 -4.90 -11.82
CA GLY A 299 -19.63 -6.02 -10.99
C GLY A 299 -18.89 -7.09 -11.78
N ARG A 300 -18.74 -8.26 -11.16
CA ARG A 300 -17.96 -9.35 -11.73
C ARG A 300 -18.66 -9.96 -12.94
N VAL A 301 -17.88 -10.24 -13.99
CA VAL A 301 -18.31 -10.93 -15.19
C VAL A 301 -18.05 -12.44 -14.99
N ASP A 302 -19.08 -13.18 -14.58
CA ASP A 302 -18.94 -14.62 -14.29
C ASP A 302 -18.83 -15.45 -15.56
N GLU A 303 -19.60 -15.11 -16.58
CA GLU A 303 -19.57 -15.71 -17.92
C GLU A 303 -19.35 -14.58 -18.94
N LEU A 304 -18.50 -14.82 -19.92
CA LEU A 304 -18.23 -13.84 -20.97
C LEU A 304 -19.43 -13.79 -21.95
N PRO A 305 -20.22 -12.70 -21.97
CA PRO A 305 -21.26 -12.55 -22.97
C PRO A 305 -20.68 -12.62 -24.39
N GLN A 306 -21.31 -13.34 -25.30
CA GLN A 306 -20.79 -13.53 -26.66
C GLN A 306 -20.46 -12.20 -27.35
N VAL A 307 -21.35 -11.20 -27.24
CA VAL A 307 -21.14 -9.87 -27.85
C VAL A 307 -19.91 -9.19 -27.26
N LEU A 308 -19.73 -9.22 -25.92
CA LEU A 308 -18.56 -8.65 -25.27
C LEU A 308 -17.27 -9.36 -25.69
N GLY A 309 -17.29 -10.69 -25.78
CA GLY A 309 -16.16 -11.47 -26.29
C GLY A 309 -15.79 -11.12 -27.74
N MET A 310 -16.76 -10.91 -28.59
CA MET A 310 -16.53 -10.45 -29.98
C MET A 310 -15.96 -9.05 -30.03
N THR A 311 -16.48 -8.12 -29.25
CA THR A 311 -15.94 -6.74 -29.17
C THR A 311 -14.52 -6.69 -28.61
N LEU A 312 -14.21 -7.46 -27.56
CA LEU A 312 -12.85 -7.59 -27.05
C LEU A 312 -11.88 -8.14 -28.09
N ALA A 313 -12.32 -9.12 -28.89
CA ALA A 313 -11.53 -9.67 -30.00
C ALA A 313 -11.30 -8.62 -31.10
N LEU A 314 -12.32 -7.81 -31.43
CA LEU A 314 -12.18 -6.70 -32.40
C LEU A 314 -11.18 -5.65 -31.90
N VAL A 315 -11.26 -5.24 -30.64
CA VAL A 315 -10.30 -4.29 -30.02
C VAL A 315 -8.88 -4.86 -30.07
N ARG A 316 -8.68 -6.11 -29.64
CA ARG A 316 -7.38 -6.81 -29.70
C ARG A 316 -6.81 -6.81 -31.12
N ASP A 317 -7.61 -7.26 -32.09
CA ASP A 317 -7.15 -7.44 -33.48
C ASP A 317 -6.89 -6.09 -34.16
N ALA A 318 -7.69 -5.06 -33.89
CA ALA A 318 -7.48 -3.71 -34.38
C ALA A 318 -6.21 -3.09 -33.77
N ALA A 319 -5.96 -3.25 -32.47
CA ALA A 319 -4.72 -2.81 -31.83
C ALA A 319 -3.50 -3.53 -32.43
N ALA A 320 -3.55 -4.83 -32.66
CA ALA A 320 -2.49 -5.60 -33.30
C ALA A 320 -2.19 -5.13 -34.72
N ARG A 321 -3.25 -4.78 -35.51
CA ARG A 321 -3.06 -4.17 -36.83
C ARG A 321 -2.39 -2.82 -36.77
N CYS A 322 -2.73 -1.96 -35.82
CA CYS A 322 -2.06 -0.68 -35.60
C CYS A 322 -0.59 -0.87 -35.21
N VAL A 323 -0.27 -1.83 -34.36
CA VAL A 323 1.13 -2.20 -34.01
C VAL A 323 1.92 -2.62 -35.25
N THR A 324 1.30 -3.46 -36.10
CA THR A 324 1.92 -3.89 -37.37
C THR A 324 2.15 -2.72 -38.33
N ALA A 325 1.18 -1.82 -38.47
CA ALA A 325 1.26 -0.64 -39.32
C ALA A 325 2.29 0.39 -38.85
N LEU A 326 2.53 0.50 -37.54
CA LEU A 326 3.62 1.31 -37.00
C LEU A 326 5.00 0.82 -37.47
N GLY A 327 5.17 -0.48 -37.74
CA GLY A 327 6.46 -1.04 -38.13
C GLY A 327 7.45 -1.17 -36.99
N PRO A 328 8.79 -1.16 -37.25
CA PRO A 328 9.80 -1.46 -36.23
C PRO A 328 9.85 -0.41 -35.11
N ARG A 329 10.00 -0.86 -33.84
CA ARG A 329 10.06 0.03 -32.64
C ARG A 329 11.25 1.02 -32.66
N GLY A 330 12.27 0.82 -33.48
CA GLY A 330 13.47 1.66 -33.56
C GLY A 330 13.61 2.48 -34.85
N ALA A 331 12.55 2.71 -35.62
CA ALA A 331 12.63 3.28 -36.95
C ALA A 331 13.06 4.78 -36.99
N ASP A 332 12.75 5.58 -35.98
CA ASP A 332 12.97 7.05 -35.98
C ASP A 332 14.13 7.45 -35.06
N LYS A 333 15.32 6.82 -35.21
CA LYS A 333 16.47 7.03 -34.32
C LYS A 333 17.03 8.48 -34.40
N ASP A 334 16.85 9.15 -35.51
CA ASP A 334 17.43 10.47 -35.77
C ASP A 334 16.45 11.63 -35.46
N ASP A 335 15.19 11.33 -35.12
CA ASP A 335 14.15 12.29 -34.75
C ASP A 335 13.61 11.94 -33.35
N PRO A 336 14.06 12.61 -32.28
CA PRO A 336 13.64 12.33 -30.91
C PRO A 336 12.14 12.50 -30.67
N ASP A 337 11.51 13.50 -31.30
CA ASP A 337 10.08 13.77 -31.12
C ASP A 337 9.24 12.66 -31.74
N ARG A 338 9.57 12.27 -32.97
CA ARG A 338 8.88 11.19 -33.66
C ARG A 338 9.14 9.83 -33.00
N ALA A 339 10.35 9.59 -32.51
CA ALA A 339 10.67 8.40 -31.73
C ALA A 339 9.86 8.34 -30.43
N GLY A 340 9.62 9.48 -29.78
CA GLY A 340 8.77 9.61 -28.60
C GLY A 340 7.31 9.33 -28.88
N GLN A 341 6.76 9.97 -29.91
CA GLN A 341 5.37 9.73 -30.34
C GLN A 341 5.15 8.26 -30.69
N ARG A 342 6.08 7.65 -31.44
CA ARG A 342 6.02 6.23 -31.78
C ARG A 342 6.08 5.33 -30.55
N LYS A 343 6.98 5.62 -29.58
CA LYS A 343 7.07 4.87 -28.35
C LYS A 343 5.78 4.96 -27.53
N ALA A 344 5.21 6.16 -27.42
CA ALA A 344 3.95 6.37 -26.72
C ALA A 344 2.78 5.64 -27.40
N ALA A 345 2.75 5.62 -28.76
CA ALA A 345 1.78 4.88 -29.51
C ALA A 345 1.89 3.36 -29.28
N PHE A 346 3.10 2.79 -29.39
CA PHE A 346 3.33 1.37 -29.08
C PHE A 346 2.85 1.00 -27.69
N THR A 347 3.24 1.77 -26.69
CA THR A 347 2.84 1.51 -25.31
C THR A 347 1.33 1.47 -25.13
N ALA A 348 0.62 2.47 -25.68
CA ALA A 348 -0.84 2.51 -25.54
C ALA A 348 -1.53 1.37 -26.29
N LEU A 349 -1.00 0.98 -27.45
CA LEU A 349 -1.53 -0.13 -28.23
C LEU A 349 -1.25 -1.48 -27.56
N ASP A 350 -0.03 -1.70 -27.06
CA ASP A 350 0.31 -2.93 -26.31
C ASP A 350 -0.56 -3.06 -25.06
N GLU A 351 -0.77 -1.98 -24.29
CA GLU A 351 -1.63 -2.00 -23.11
C GLU A 351 -3.07 -2.38 -23.45
N VAL A 352 -3.64 -1.81 -24.49
CA VAL A 352 -4.99 -2.16 -24.99
C VAL A 352 -5.03 -3.60 -25.47
N HIS A 353 -4.09 -4.01 -26.31
CA HIS A 353 -3.99 -5.36 -26.86
C HIS A 353 -3.87 -6.42 -25.77
N ASP A 354 -2.86 -6.28 -24.90
CA ASP A 354 -2.54 -7.30 -23.89
C ASP A 354 -3.64 -7.40 -22.82
N THR A 355 -4.28 -6.26 -22.47
CA THR A 355 -5.42 -6.27 -21.57
C THR A 355 -6.60 -7.00 -22.19
N ALA A 356 -6.90 -6.78 -23.48
CA ALA A 356 -7.96 -7.49 -24.18
C ALA A 356 -7.65 -9.00 -24.30
N VAL A 357 -6.40 -9.38 -24.58
CA VAL A 357 -5.95 -10.78 -24.59
C VAL A 357 -6.19 -11.44 -23.23
N ARG A 358 -5.71 -10.83 -22.14
CA ARG A 358 -5.91 -11.34 -20.78
C ARG A 358 -7.38 -11.53 -20.42
N MET A 359 -8.24 -10.56 -20.79
CA MET A 359 -9.68 -10.65 -20.56
C MET A 359 -10.30 -11.82 -21.30
N LEU A 360 -9.90 -12.10 -22.54
CA LEU A 360 -10.39 -13.26 -23.32
C LEU A 360 -9.86 -14.58 -22.74
N GLU A 361 -8.58 -14.65 -22.40
CA GLU A 361 -7.93 -15.84 -21.86
C GLU A 361 -8.48 -16.23 -20.49
N ALA A 362 -8.93 -15.25 -19.67
CA ALA A 362 -9.57 -15.52 -18.39
C ALA A 362 -10.79 -16.48 -18.49
N TYR A 363 -11.42 -16.56 -19.64
CA TYR A 363 -12.56 -17.44 -19.91
C TYR A 363 -12.21 -18.67 -20.78
N GLY A 364 -10.95 -18.82 -21.19
CA GLY A 364 -10.48 -19.97 -21.98
C GLY A 364 -10.36 -21.28 -21.18
N HIS A 365 -10.63 -21.27 -19.89
CA HIS A 365 -10.49 -22.42 -18.99
C HIS A 365 -11.79 -23.24 -18.90
N ALA A 366 -11.63 -24.56 -18.69
CA ALA A 366 -12.77 -25.48 -18.66
C ALA A 366 -13.69 -25.26 -17.44
N THR A 367 -13.13 -24.82 -16.31
CA THR A 367 -13.90 -24.55 -15.09
C THR A 367 -13.50 -23.22 -14.46
N GLU A 368 -14.40 -22.65 -13.63
CA GLU A 368 -14.11 -21.43 -12.85
C GLU A 368 -12.93 -21.67 -11.88
N ALA A 369 -12.75 -22.88 -11.39
CA ALA A 369 -11.65 -23.24 -10.47
C ALA A 369 -10.26 -23.12 -11.12
N ASP A 370 -10.17 -23.29 -12.44
CA ASP A 370 -8.93 -23.24 -13.20
C ASP A 370 -8.56 -21.81 -13.62
N ARG A 371 -9.47 -20.85 -13.47
CA ARG A 371 -9.20 -19.45 -13.81
C ARG A 371 -8.14 -18.88 -12.87
N ALA A 372 -7.15 -18.23 -13.47
CA ALA A 372 -6.11 -17.51 -12.75
C ALA A 372 -6.43 -16.02 -12.56
N GLU A 373 -7.34 -15.49 -13.36
CA GLU A 373 -7.72 -14.08 -13.37
C GLU A 373 -9.22 -13.88 -13.21
N VAL A 374 -9.61 -12.69 -12.75
CA VAL A 374 -11.00 -12.25 -12.65
C VAL A 374 -11.20 -10.99 -13.49
N VAL A 375 -12.33 -10.93 -14.20
CA VAL A 375 -12.77 -9.76 -14.97
C VAL A 375 -14.01 -9.16 -14.31
N TRP A 376 -14.05 -7.83 -14.22
CA TRP A 376 -15.23 -7.11 -13.72
C TRP A 376 -15.41 -5.77 -14.41
N LEU A 377 -16.65 -5.27 -14.40
CA LEU A 377 -17.00 -3.94 -14.86
C LEU A 377 -17.14 -2.99 -13.67
N ASP A 378 -16.34 -1.95 -13.66
CA ASP A 378 -16.53 -0.78 -12.82
C ASP A 378 -17.48 0.18 -13.56
N ALA A 379 -18.63 0.48 -12.96
CA ALA A 379 -19.68 1.30 -13.60
C ALA A 379 -19.25 2.72 -13.94
N GLY A 380 -18.10 3.15 -13.40
CA GLY A 380 -17.69 4.54 -13.53
C GLY A 380 -18.52 5.49 -12.68
N SER A 381 -18.48 6.77 -13.02
CA SER A 381 -19.24 7.86 -12.41
C SER A 381 -19.39 8.99 -13.43
N ASP A 382 -20.11 10.07 -13.07
CA ASP A 382 -20.25 11.26 -13.93
C ASP A 382 -18.91 11.83 -14.46
N ARG A 383 -17.80 11.50 -13.76
CA ARG A 383 -16.44 11.95 -14.11
C ARG A 383 -15.51 10.85 -14.62
N ARG A 384 -15.96 9.57 -14.66
CA ARG A 384 -15.15 8.43 -15.08
C ARG A 384 -15.99 7.49 -15.93
N PRO A 385 -15.53 7.10 -17.13
CA PRO A 385 -16.25 6.15 -17.97
C PRO A 385 -16.30 4.75 -17.33
N PRO A 386 -17.27 3.93 -17.71
CA PRO A 386 -17.28 2.51 -17.38
C PRO A 386 -15.99 1.85 -17.84
N THR A 387 -15.39 1.03 -16.98
CA THR A 387 -14.07 0.43 -17.23
C THR A 387 -14.10 -1.05 -16.90
N LEU A 388 -13.72 -1.89 -17.86
CA LEU A 388 -13.41 -3.29 -17.61
C LEU A 388 -12.03 -3.40 -16.96
N ARG A 389 -11.95 -4.27 -15.96
CA ARG A 389 -10.70 -4.56 -15.27
C ARG A 389 -10.43 -6.06 -15.28
N VAL A 390 -9.15 -6.42 -15.35
CA VAL A 390 -8.69 -7.81 -15.23
C VAL A 390 -7.54 -7.84 -14.22
N ALA A 391 -7.65 -8.76 -13.25
CA ALA A 391 -6.61 -8.92 -12.23
C ALA A 391 -6.39 -10.39 -11.89
N PRO A 392 -5.15 -10.77 -11.50
CA PRO A 392 -4.88 -12.12 -11.01
C PRO A 392 -5.60 -12.37 -9.68
N LEU A 393 -6.10 -13.57 -9.49
CA LEU A 393 -6.70 -14.03 -8.23
C LEU A 393 -5.66 -14.13 -7.11
N GLY A 394 -4.39 -14.37 -7.45
CA GLY A 394 -3.28 -14.37 -6.53
C GLY A 394 -1.97 -13.99 -7.21
N VAL A 395 -1.11 -13.29 -6.48
CA VAL A 395 0.21 -12.83 -6.94
C VAL A 395 1.37 -13.63 -6.32
N ALA A 396 1.06 -14.67 -5.56
CA ALA A 396 2.03 -15.48 -4.82
C ALA A 396 3.13 -16.08 -5.71
N GLY A 397 2.76 -16.61 -6.88
CA GLY A 397 3.73 -17.15 -7.85
C GLY A 397 4.65 -16.06 -8.40
N MET A 398 4.08 -14.92 -8.78
CA MET A 398 4.83 -13.77 -9.29
C MET A 398 5.83 -13.24 -8.24
N LEU A 399 5.38 -13.08 -7.01
CA LEU A 399 6.24 -12.62 -5.91
C LEU A 399 7.39 -13.60 -5.67
N ARG A 400 7.10 -14.92 -5.61
CA ARG A 400 8.11 -15.96 -5.41
C ARG A 400 9.19 -15.95 -6.49
N GLU A 401 8.79 -15.82 -7.74
CA GLU A 401 9.73 -15.90 -8.87
C GLU A 401 10.50 -14.59 -9.06
N ARG A 402 9.85 -13.45 -8.90
CA ARG A 402 10.39 -12.15 -9.32
C ARG A 402 10.92 -11.28 -8.18
N LEU A 403 10.37 -11.42 -6.96
CA LEU A 403 10.84 -10.66 -5.81
C LEU A 403 11.72 -11.51 -4.88
N PHE A 404 11.29 -12.75 -4.59
CA PHE A 404 11.99 -13.63 -3.64
C PHE A 404 13.07 -14.51 -4.29
N GLY A 405 13.16 -14.61 -5.63
CA GLY A 405 14.04 -15.55 -6.33
C GLY A 405 15.51 -15.43 -5.94
N ASP A 406 16.14 -14.29 -6.26
CA ASP A 406 17.59 -14.07 -6.09
C ASP A 406 17.92 -13.04 -5.00
N ARG A 407 16.93 -12.58 -4.23
CA ARG A 407 17.10 -11.52 -3.22
C ARG A 407 16.78 -12.02 -1.83
N THR A 408 17.44 -11.45 -0.82
CA THR A 408 17.04 -11.59 0.57
C THR A 408 15.92 -10.58 0.86
N VAL A 409 14.78 -11.04 1.34
CA VAL A 409 13.63 -10.14 1.62
C VAL A 409 13.27 -10.22 3.09
N VAL A 410 13.29 -9.06 3.74
CA VAL A 410 12.82 -8.87 5.11
C VAL A 410 11.44 -8.20 5.08
N LEU A 411 10.43 -8.91 5.53
CA LEU A 411 9.04 -8.46 5.59
C LEU A 411 8.72 -8.05 7.02
N THR A 412 8.36 -6.81 7.26
CA THR A 412 8.03 -6.34 8.61
C THR A 412 6.72 -5.58 8.68
N SER A 413 5.97 -5.77 9.77
CA SER A 413 4.78 -5.02 10.11
C SER A 413 4.42 -5.21 11.58
N ALA A 414 3.52 -4.38 12.08
CA ALA A 414 2.91 -4.60 13.40
C ALA A 414 1.93 -5.78 13.43
N THR A 415 1.47 -6.26 12.27
CA THR A 415 0.40 -7.25 12.13
C THR A 415 0.70 -8.20 10.97
N LEU A 416 1.37 -9.31 11.24
CA LEU A 416 1.66 -10.38 10.26
C LEU A 416 1.16 -11.75 10.74
N ALA A 417 1.20 -12.01 12.06
CA ALA A 417 0.69 -13.24 12.65
C ALA A 417 -0.82 -13.14 12.88
N LEU A 418 -1.61 -13.68 11.97
CA LEU A 418 -3.06 -13.69 12.04
C LEU A 418 -3.56 -15.03 12.64
N GLY A 419 -4.39 -14.93 13.66
CA GLY A 419 -4.79 -16.12 14.43
C GLY A 419 -3.61 -16.79 15.15
N GLY A 420 -2.51 -16.07 15.38
CA GLY A 420 -1.31 -16.57 16.05
C GLY A 420 -0.28 -17.25 15.13
N THR A 421 -0.46 -17.22 13.79
CA THR A 421 0.48 -17.81 12.82
C THR A 421 0.78 -16.87 11.66
N PHE A 422 1.96 -17.00 11.06
CA PHE A 422 2.36 -16.27 9.84
C PHE A 422 1.86 -16.94 8.55
N ASP A 423 1.35 -18.19 8.62
CA ASP A 423 1.05 -19.03 7.46
C ASP A 423 0.06 -18.38 6.47
N GLY A 424 -0.87 -17.60 6.99
CA GLY A 424 -1.87 -16.89 6.18
C GLY A 424 -1.20 -15.88 5.24
N MET A 425 -0.29 -15.08 5.76
CA MET A 425 0.45 -14.07 4.99
C MET A 425 1.53 -14.72 4.12
N ALA A 426 2.26 -15.70 4.63
CA ALA A 426 3.29 -16.41 3.89
C ALA A 426 2.75 -17.02 2.59
N ARG A 427 1.57 -17.69 2.65
CA ARG A 427 0.90 -18.20 1.45
C ARG A 427 0.55 -17.11 0.43
N GLN A 428 0.12 -15.94 0.89
CA GLN A 428 -0.20 -14.82 0.00
C GLN A 428 1.04 -14.23 -0.68
N TRP A 429 2.19 -14.26 0.01
CA TRP A 429 3.48 -13.86 -0.55
C TRP A 429 4.12 -14.94 -1.45
N GLY A 430 3.63 -16.19 -1.39
CA GLY A 430 4.22 -17.31 -2.14
C GLY A 430 5.39 -17.97 -1.44
N LEU A 431 5.61 -17.67 -0.15
CA LEU A 431 6.58 -18.35 0.68
C LEU A 431 6.06 -19.74 1.06
N THR A 432 6.84 -20.78 0.81
CA THR A 432 6.50 -22.20 1.02
C THR A 432 7.47 -22.84 2.00
N GLY A 433 7.05 -23.91 2.65
CA GLY A 433 7.85 -24.63 3.64
C GLY A 433 7.41 -24.36 5.08
N PRO A 434 7.86 -25.16 6.04
CA PRO A 434 7.55 -24.92 7.44
C PRO A 434 8.23 -23.63 7.90
N SER A 435 7.49 -22.76 8.55
CA SER A 435 8.06 -21.65 9.31
C SER A 435 9.02 -22.27 10.35
N ALA A 436 10.30 -22.02 10.22
CA ALA A 436 11.24 -22.34 11.30
C ALA A 436 10.92 -21.37 12.46
N THR A 437 10.23 -21.87 13.48
CA THR A 437 9.93 -21.11 14.69
C THR A 437 11.20 -20.97 15.53
N GLY A 438 11.74 -19.76 15.58
CA GLY A 438 12.78 -19.41 16.55
C GLY A 438 12.22 -19.39 17.99
N PRO A 439 13.08 -19.41 19.03
CA PRO A 439 12.66 -19.49 20.43
C PRO A 439 11.91 -18.21 20.83
N GLY A 440 10.59 -18.34 20.99
CA GLY A 440 9.68 -17.27 21.42
C GLY A 440 8.21 -17.53 21.14
N VAL A 441 7.87 -18.51 20.29
CA VAL A 441 6.49 -18.87 20.00
C VAL A 441 6.14 -20.17 20.74
N VAL A 442 5.30 -20.08 21.74
CA VAL A 442 4.68 -21.23 22.40
C VAL A 442 3.62 -21.79 21.46
N GLY A 443 4.01 -22.74 20.63
CA GLY A 443 3.10 -23.57 19.83
C GLY A 443 2.80 -24.85 20.62
N SER A 444 1.53 -25.12 20.90
CA SER A 444 1.08 -26.38 21.50
C SER A 444 1.40 -27.56 20.59
N GLY A 445 2.24 -28.47 21.09
CA GLY A 445 2.79 -29.55 20.35
C GLY A 445 1.85 -30.73 20.07
N THR A 446 2.26 -31.52 19.10
CA THR A 446 2.02 -32.98 19.11
C THR A 446 3.37 -33.68 18.95
N ASN A 447 3.59 -34.65 19.81
CA ASN A 447 4.78 -35.46 19.95
C ASN A 447 5.15 -36.26 18.70
N GLY A 448 6.46 -36.45 18.48
CA GLY A 448 6.99 -37.48 17.59
C GLY A 448 8.51 -37.47 17.45
N SER A 449 9.17 -38.22 18.32
CA SER A 449 10.43 -39.00 18.23
C SER A 449 11.69 -38.46 17.55
N ASP A 450 12.73 -38.51 18.36
CA ASP A 450 14.19 -38.45 18.18
C ASP A 450 14.76 -38.94 16.85
N GLY A 451 15.79 -38.24 16.38
CA GLY A 451 16.71 -38.66 15.35
C GLY A 451 17.89 -37.70 15.19
N ASP A 452 18.96 -38.03 15.91
CA ASP A 452 20.31 -37.45 15.77
C ASP A 452 20.83 -37.57 14.33
N SER A 453 21.31 -36.48 13.71
CA SER A 453 22.35 -36.55 12.66
C SER A 453 23.00 -35.20 12.38
N GLY A 454 24.28 -35.21 12.48
CA GLY A 454 25.44 -34.45 12.07
C GLY A 454 25.29 -33.23 11.17
N ALA A 455 25.98 -32.16 11.54
CA ALA A 455 26.10 -30.93 10.78
C ALA A 455 26.85 -31.16 9.45
N GLU A 456 26.19 -30.90 8.33
CA GLU A 456 26.79 -30.66 7.02
C GLU A 456 26.81 -29.14 6.68
N PRO A 457 27.77 -28.68 5.84
CA PRO A 457 27.98 -27.26 5.57
C PRO A 457 26.85 -26.64 4.75
N ALA A 458 26.56 -25.40 5.03
CA ALA A 458 25.49 -24.59 4.47
C ALA A 458 25.41 -24.70 2.92
N GLN A 459 24.37 -25.36 2.44
CA GLN A 459 23.89 -25.22 1.06
C GLN A 459 23.12 -23.93 0.93
N ALA A 460 23.30 -23.23 -0.18
CA ALA A 460 22.52 -22.04 -0.51
C ALA A 460 21.02 -22.31 -0.31
N ALA A 461 20.33 -21.42 0.41
CA ALA A 461 18.90 -21.53 0.70
C ALA A 461 18.12 -21.71 -0.60
N LYS A 462 17.26 -22.72 -0.66
CA LYS A 462 16.36 -22.90 -1.81
C LYS A 462 15.35 -21.78 -1.81
N ALA A 463 15.08 -21.19 -2.97
CA ALA A 463 14.07 -20.17 -3.13
C ALA A 463 12.75 -20.56 -2.43
N GLY A 464 12.34 -19.77 -1.41
CA GLY A 464 11.12 -20.02 -0.65
C GLY A 464 11.32 -20.44 0.81
N GLU A 465 12.52 -20.71 1.29
CA GLU A 465 12.77 -20.91 2.74
C GLU A 465 12.70 -19.57 3.47
N TRP A 466 11.93 -19.54 4.56
CA TRP A 466 11.69 -18.33 5.31
C TRP A 466 11.53 -18.60 6.81
N GLN A 467 11.79 -17.58 7.61
CA GLN A 467 11.59 -17.61 9.05
C GLN A 467 10.60 -16.55 9.48
N GLY A 468 9.66 -16.90 10.37
CA GLY A 468 8.74 -15.96 11.01
C GLY A 468 9.10 -15.75 12.47
N ILE A 469 9.19 -14.50 12.93
CA ILE A 469 9.38 -14.16 14.33
C ILE A 469 8.41 -13.08 14.79
N ASP A 470 7.90 -13.21 16.00
CA ASP A 470 7.18 -12.15 16.71
C ASP A 470 8.07 -11.63 17.83
N VAL A 471 8.50 -10.37 17.71
CA VAL A 471 9.36 -9.72 18.72
C VAL A 471 8.54 -9.00 19.80
N GLY A 472 7.23 -9.11 19.72
CA GLY A 472 6.29 -8.57 20.71
C GLY A 472 6.10 -7.06 20.60
N SER A 473 5.59 -6.49 21.67
CA SER A 473 5.33 -5.05 21.81
C SER A 473 5.92 -4.58 23.13
N PRO A 474 6.44 -3.33 23.21
CA PRO A 474 6.91 -2.75 24.46
C PRO A 474 5.76 -2.38 25.42
N PHE A 475 4.50 -2.48 24.98
CA PHE A 475 3.33 -2.08 25.74
C PHE A 475 2.71 -3.26 26.48
N ASP A 476 2.35 -3.06 27.77
CA ASP A 476 1.50 -3.99 28.52
C ASP A 476 0.02 -3.75 28.15
N HIS A 477 -0.41 -4.35 27.05
CA HIS A 477 -1.76 -4.19 26.52
C HIS A 477 -2.85 -4.58 27.54
N GLN A 478 -2.60 -5.57 28.40
CA GLN A 478 -3.60 -6.01 29.37
C GLN A 478 -3.86 -4.99 30.47
N ARG A 479 -2.84 -4.19 30.84
CA ARG A 479 -2.95 -3.14 31.86
C ARG A 479 -3.29 -1.77 31.28
N ALA A 480 -2.87 -1.52 30.03
CA ALA A 480 -3.01 -0.23 29.39
C ALA A 480 -4.33 -0.08 28.62
N GLY A 481 -4.93 -1.16 28.14
CA GLY A 481 -6.10 -1.06 27.27
C GLY A 481 -7.20 -2.07 27.55
N ILE A 482 -8.45 -1.62 27.36
CA ILE A 482 -9.66 -2.44 27.44
C ILE A 482 -10.22 -2.63 26.04
N LEU A 483 -10.41 -3.88 25.62
CA LEU A 483 -11.20 -4.21 24.43
C LEU A 483 -12.64 -4.53 24.85
N TYR A 484 -13.52 -3.59 24.61
CA TYR A 484 -14.94 -3.75 24.84
C TYR A 484 -15.66 -4.15 23.56
N VAL A 485 -16.46 -5.22 23.62
CA VAL A 485 -17.33 -5.66 22.52
C VAL A 485 -18.79 -5.47 22.94
N ALA A 486 -19.49 -4.59 22.25
CA ALA A 486 -20.89 -4.24 22.57
C ALA A 486 -21.87 -5.36 22.14
N LYS A 487 -21.82 -6.48 22.85
CA LYS A 487 -22.61 -7.70 22.57
C LYS A 487 -24.12 -7.48 22.60
N HIS A 488 -24.59 -6.48 23.32
CA HIS A 488 -26.02 -6.18 23.50
C HIS A 488 -26.62 -5.44 22.30
N LEU A 489 -25.80 -4.85 21.42
CA LEU A 489 -26.28 -4.13 20.25
C LEU A 489 -26.84 -5.08 19.18
N PRO A 490 -27.78 -4.60 18.33
CA PRO A 490 -28.26 -5.37 17.19
C PRO A 490 -27.13 -5.64 16.19
N GLN A 491 -27.24 -6.68 15.37
CA GLN A 491 -26.27 -6.94 14.31
C GLN A 491 -26.28 -5.79 13.29
N PRO A 492 -25.10 -5.40 12.74
CA PRO A 492 -25.00 -4.36 11.74
C PRO A 492 -25.82 -4.69 10.48
N GLY A 493 -26.73 -3.80 10.12
CA GLY A 493 -27.57 -3.89 8.93
C GLY A 493 -27.01 -3.13 7.71
N ARG A 494 -27.81 -3.09 6.62
CA ARG A 494 -27.52 -2.29 5.41
C ARG A 494 -28.06 -0.86 5.49
N ASP A 495 -29.01 -0.60 6.39
CA ASP A 495 -29.82 0.61 6.43
C ASP A 495 -29.26 1.73 7.33
N GLY A 496 -27.94 1.83 7.42
CA GLY A 496 -27.26 2.87 8.21
C GLY A 496 -26.97 2.41 9.65
N LEU A 497 -26.71 3.38 10.54
CA LEU A 497 -26.44 3.15 11.96
C LEU A 497 -27.75 3.17 12.74
N PRO A 498 -28.11 2.07 13.43
CA PRO A 498 -29.28 2.07 14.33
C PRO A 498 -29.12 3.09 15.48
N GLN A 499 -30.24 3.60 16.02
CA GLN A 499 -30.22 4.53 17.15
C GLN A 499 -29.43 4.01 18.34
N ALA A 500 -29.51 2.71 18.64
CA ALA A 500 -28.77 2.08 19.74
C ALA A 500 -27.23 2.22 19.59
N TYR A 501 -26.71 2.27 18.35
CA TYR A 501 -25.29 2.54 18.10
C TYR A 501 -24.94 4.00 18.41
N LEU A 502 -25.78 4.92 17.99
CA LEU A 502 -25.56 6.36 18.25
C LEU A 502 -25.61 6.64 19.76
N ASP A 503 -26.52 5.99 20.48
CA ASP A 503 -26.63 6.12 21.93
C ASP A 503 -25.39 5.55 22.65
N GLU A 504 -24.91 4.37 22.24
CA GLU A 504 -23.68 3.79 22.79
C GLU A 504 -22.43 4.65 22.50
N ILE A 505 -22.32 5.19 21.27
CA ILE A 505 -21.23 6.11 20.90
C ILE A 505 -21.30 7.36 21.78
N THR A 506 -22.47 7.95 21.97
CA THR A 506 -22.67 9.14 22.82
C THR A 506 -22.17 8.88 24.24
N GLU A 507 -22.66 7.82 24.88
CA GLU A 507 -22.30 7.49 26.27
C GLU A 507 -20.81 7.19 26.46
N LEU A 508 -20.15 6.58 25.46
CA LEU A 508 -18.72 6.34 25.48
C LEU A 508 -17.91 7.63 25.32
N ILE A 509 -18.29 8.51 24.39
CA ILE A 509 -17.61 9.81 24.15
C ILE A 509 -17.79 10.73 25.35
N GLU A 510 -18.98 10.83 25.93
CA GLU A 510 -19.23 11.60 27.15
C GLU A 510 -18.38 11.09 28.32
N ALA A 511 -18.29 9.75 28.48
CA ALA A 511 -17.47 9.15 29.52
C ALA A 511 -15.95 9.43 29.32
N ALA A 512 -15.50 9.56 28.07
CA ALA A 512 -14.11 9.89 27.72
C ALA A 512 -13.82 11.40 27.79
N GLY A 513 -14.85 12.26 27.84
CA GLY A 513 -14.69 13.70 27.72
C GLY A 513 -14.21 14.11 26.33
N GLY A 514 -14.75 13.48 25.28
CA GLY A 514 -14.24 13.55 23.91
C GLY A 514 -13.12 12.55 23.68
N ARG A 515 -11.97 13.00 23.13
CA ARG A 515 -10.71 12.23 22.98
C ARG A 515 -10.91 10.91 22.24
N ALA A 516 -11.78 10.91 21.22
CA ALA A 516 -12.24 9.71 20.54
C ALA A 516 -11.90 9.71 19.05
N LEU A 517 -11.39 8.58 18.58
CA LEU A 517 -11.23 8.27 17.16
C LEU A 517 -12.32 7.27 16.75
N GLY A 518 -13.24 7.70 15.88
CA GLY A 518 -14.31 6.87 15.33
C GLY A 518 -13.94 6.32 13.95
N LEU A 519 -13.87 5.01 13.84
CA LEU A 519 -13.45 4.28 12.65
C LEU A 519 -14.66 3.54 12.06
N PHE A 520 -15.18 4.08 10.97
CA PHE A 520 -16.40 3.58 10.32
C PHE A 520 -16.09 2.78 9.06
N SER A 521 -16.94 1.83 8.76
CA SER A 521 -16.83 0.95 7.59
C SER A 521 -17.04 1.67 6.24
N SER A 522 -17.58 2.89 6.25
CA SER A 522 -17.76 3.71 5.04
C SER A 522 -17.83 5.20 5.37
N MET A 523 -17.47 6.05 4.41
CA MET A 523 -17.59 7.51 4.52
C MET A 523 -19.05 7.95 4.77
N ARG A 524 -20.02 7.26 4.16
CA ARG A 524 -21.44 7.52 4.40
C ARG A 524 -21.81 7.28 5.86
N ALA A 525 -21.30 6.20 6.48
CA ALA A 525 -21.56 5.90 7.88
C ALA A 525 -20.89 6.92 8.80
N ALA A 526 -19.63 7.31 8.52
CA ALA A 526 -18.93 8.34 9.28
C ALA A 526 -19.66 9.68 9.25
N LYS A 527 -20.06 10.15 8.07
CA LYS A 527 -20.82 11.41 7.91
C LYS A 527 -22.17 11.35 8.61
N ALA A 528 -22.93 10.27 8.42
CA ALA A 528 -24.25 10.11 9.08
C ALA A 528 -24.12 10.08 10.62
N ALA A 529 -23.09 9.41 11.16
CA ALA A 529 -22.81 9.46 12.59
C ALA A 529 -22.45 10.87 13.07
N THR A 530 -21.61 11.59 12.31
CA THR A 530 -21.21 12.96 12.62
C THR A 530 -22.40 13.90 12.65
N GLU A 531 -23.28 13.86 11.64
CA GLU A 531 -24.49 14.67 11.57
C GLU A 531 -25.44 14.39 12.73
N ALA A 532 -25.65 13.10 13.07
CA ALA A 532 -26.55 12.71 14.16
C ALA A 532 -26.01 13.05 15.57
N LEU A 533 -24.68 13.14 15.73
CA LEU A 533 -24.04 13.34 17.02
C LEU A 533 -23.57 14.79 17.27
N ARG A 534 -23.42 15.61 16.24
CA ARG A 534 -22.90 16.98 16.37
C ARG A 534 -23.69 17.84 17.34
N ASP A 535 -25.02 17.72 17.33
CA ASP A 535 -25.90 18.45 18.23
C ASP A 535 -26.16 17.76 19.58
N ARG A 536 -25.65 16.56 19.75
CA ARG A 536 -25.81 15.73 20.97
C ARG A 536 -24.61 15.78 21.90
N LEU A 537 -23.44 16.09 21.36
CA LEU A 537 -22.17 16.09 22.08
C LEU A 537 -21.68 17.49 22.35
N ASP A 538 -21.27 17.77 23.58
CA ASP A 538 -20.68 19.05 23.99
C ASP A 538 -19.17 19.15 23.69
N VAL A 539 -18.67 18.36 22.73
CA VAL A 539 -17.26 18.32 22.33
C VAL A 539 -17.10 18.52 20.82
N PRO A 540 -15.99 19.10 20.36
CA PRO A 540 -15.73 19.25 18.92
C PRO A 540 -15.74 17.89 18.20
N LEU A 541 -16.45 17.82 17.07
CA LEU A 541 -16.54 16.61 16.26
C LEU A 541 -16.14 16.90 14.81
N LEU A 542 -14.95 16.44 14.44
CA LEU A 542 -14.39 16.52 13.08
C LEU A 542 -14.77 15.27 12.28
N CYS A 543 -14.97 15.44 10.98
CA CYS A 543 -15.22 14.34 10.06
C CYS A 543 -14.23 14.36 8.90
N GLN A 544 -13.76 13.20 8.50
CA GLN A 544 -12.95 13.04 7.30
C GLN A 544 -13.69 13.59 6.07
N GLY A 545 -13.04 14.50 5.36
CA GLY A 545 -13.62 15.23 4.22
C GLY A 545 -14.10 16.64 4.55
N ASP A 546 -14.08 17.06 5.84
CA ASP A 546 -14.30 18.45 6.22
C ASP A 546 -13.08 19.32 5.85
N ASP A 547 -11.88 18.71 5.90
CA ASP A 547 -10.61 19.32 5.50
C ASP A 547 -9.60 18.25 5.06
N SER A 548 -8.35 18.64 4.75
CA SER A 548 -7.27 17.70 4.47
C SER A 548 -7.02 16.79 5.68
N THR A 549 -6.75 15.51 5.45
CA THR A 549 -6.52 14.53 6.52
C THR A 549 -5.41 14.97 7.48
N MET A 550 -4.35 15.60 6.96
CA MET A 550 -3.24 16.08 7.77
C MET A 550 -3.67 17.18 8.75
N LEU A 551 -4.49 18.13 8.30
CA LEU A 551 -5.00 19.22 9.14
C LEU A 551 -5.95 18.69 10.20
N LEU A 552 -6.87 17.78 9.83
CA LEU A 552 -7.79 17.15 10.78
C LEU A 552 -7.07 16.38 11.88
N VAL A 553 -6.03 15.61 11.51
CA VAL A 553 -5.21 14.87 12.49
C VAL A 553 -4.44 15.82 13.40
N LYS A 554 -3.92 16.94 12.85
CA LYS A 554 -3.24 17.96 13.64
C LYS A 554 -4.19 18.62 14.64
N GLN A 555 -5.38 19.03 14.22
CA GLN A 555 -6.41 19.61 15.10
C GLN A 555 -6.82 18.61 16.20
N PHE A 556 -7.02 17.34 15.84
CA PHE A 556 -7.33 16.29 16.80
C PHE A 556 -6.21 16.05 17.83
N ALA A 557 -4.95 16.20 17.43
CA ALA A 557 -3.82 16.05 18.34
C ALA A 557 -3.64 17.24 19.28
N GLU A 558 -3.92 18.47 18.82
CA GLU A 558 -3.69 19.70 19.56
C GLU A 558 -4.84 20.06 20.52
N ASP A 559 -6.06 19.62 20.23
CA ASP A 559 -7.27 19.89 21.04
C ASP A 559 -7.79 18.60 21.68
N GLU A 560 -7.41 18.36 22.94
CA GLU A 560 -7.72 17.12 23.65
C GLU A 560 -9.18 16.66 23.63
N PRO A 561 -10.21 17.53 23.85
CA PRO A 561 -11.61 17.08 23.85
C PRO A 561 -12.16 16.76 22.47
N THR A 562 -11.41 17.01 21.41
CA THR A 562 -11.87 16.77 20.04
C THR A 562 -12.09 15.29 19.74
N CYS A 563 -13.12 15.00 18.95
CA CYS A 563 -13.36 13.70 18.34
C CYS A 563 -13.09 13.78 16.84
N LEU A 564 -12.55 12.71 16.25
CA LEU A 564 -12.32 12.60 14.81
C LEU A 564 -12.99 11.33 14.27
N PHE A 565 -13.93 11.51 13.32
CA PHE A 565 -14.61 10.39 12.66
C PHE A 565 -14.14 10.24 11.21
N GLY A 566 -13.96 9.00 10.78
CA GLY A 566 -13.60 8.70 9.39
C GLY A 566 -13.59 7.23 9.07
N THR A 567 -13.02 6.90 7.92
CA THR A 567 -12.94 5.53 7.43
C THR A 567 -11.58 4.90 7.73
N LEU A 568 -11.43 3.65 7.31
CA LEU A 568 -10.20 2.87 7.44
C LEU A 568 -8.96 3.57 6.87
N SER A 569 -9.11 4.47 5.90
CA SER A 569 -7.99 5.26 5.36
C SER A 569 -7.38 6.25 6.37
N LEU A 570 -8.13 6.66 7.40
CA LEU A 570 -7.57 7.43 8.52
C LEU A 570 -6.62 6.58 9.38
N TRP A 571 -6.81 5.27 9.41
CA TRP A 571 -6.00 4.39 10.26
C TRP A 571 -4.52 4.38 9.87
N GLN A 572 -4.22 4.57 8.60
CA GLN A 572 -2.85 4.55 8.08
C GLN A 572 -2.08 5.86 8.35
N GLY A 573 -2.80 6.96 8.60
CA GLY A 573 -2.22 8.30 8.75
C GLY A 573 -2.26 8.89 10.16
N VAL A 574 -2.99 8.29 11.11
CA VAL A 574 -3.17 8.85 12.47
C VAL A 574 -2.11 8.29 13.42
N ASP A 575 -1.21 9.16 13.86
CA ASP A 575 -0.24 8.90 14.92
C ASP A 575 -0.35 10.00 15.98
N VAL A 576 -1.20 9.78 16.97
CA VAL A 576 -1.48 10.75 18.03
C VAL A 576 -1.15 10.10 19.39
N PRO A 577 0.07 10.32 19.90
CA PRO A 577 0.42 9.90 21.25
C PRO A 577 -0.20 10.80 22.32
N GLY A 578 -0.39 10.26 23.51
CA GLY A 578 -0.76 11.04 24.68
C GLY A 578 -2.28 11.17 24.91
N PRO A 579 -2.69 12.18 25.69
CA PRO A 579 -4.02 12.26 26.26
C PRO A 579 -5.15 12.57 25.26
N SER A 580 -4.82 12.99 24.02
CA SER A 580 -5.81 13.31 22.98
C SER A 580 -6.53 12.08 22.42
N LEU A 581 -6.00 10.86 22.63
CA LEU A 581 -6.64 9.62 22.19
C LEU A 581 -6.80 8.64 23.36
N ARG A 582 -8.02 8.53 23.90
CA ARG A 582 -8.38 7.59 24.98
C ARG A 582 -9.45 6.58 24.58
N LEU A 583 -10.13 6.83 23.47
CA LEU A 583 -11.21 6.00 22.96
C LEU A 583 -11.07 5.76 21.47
N VAL A 584 -10.99 4.51 21.05
CA VAL A 584 -11.11 4.09 19.65
C VAL A 584 -12.46 3.38 19.49
N ILE A 585 -13.30 3.88 18.61
CA ILE A 585 -14.61 3.28 18.29
C ILE A 585 -14.53 2.63 16.91
N ILE A 586 -14.94 1.37 16.80
CA ILE A 586 -15.04 0.64 15.54
C ILE A 586 -16.50 0.27 15.33
N ASP A 587 -17.15 0.81 14.30
CA ASP A 587 -18.59 0.65 14.07
C ASP A 587 -18.99 -0.81 13.83
N ARG A 588 -18.19 -1.55 13.09
CA ARG A 588 -18.39 -2.97 12.79
C ARG A 588 -17.10 -3.66 12.42
N VAL A 589 -17.09 -4.99 12.46
CA VAL A 589 -15.98 -5.79 11.92
C VAL A 589 -15.78 -5.44 10.44
N PRO A 590 -14.57 -4.99 10.02
CA PRO A 590 -14.31 -4.43 8.69
C PRO A 590 -14.16 -5.52 7.62
N PHE A 591 -15.21 -6.32 7.42
CA PHE A 591 -15.23 -7.25 6.29
C PHE A 591 -15.24 -6.50 4.96
N PRO A 592 -14.56 -7.01 3.94
CA PRO A 592 -14.70 -6.47 2.59
C PRO A 592 -16.15 -6.56 2.13
N ARG A 593 -16.55 -5.67 1.25
CA ARG A 593 -17.92 -5.68 0.73
C ARG A 593 -18.20 -6.99 -0.01
N PRO A 594 -19.37 -7.62 0.21
CA PRO A 594 -19.71 -8.88 -0.44
C PRO A 594 -19.77 -8.80 -1.97
N ASP A 595 -20.01 -7.60 -2.49
CA ASP A 595 -20.07 -7.26 -3.91
C ASP A 595 -18.72 -6.81 -4.50
N ASP A 596 -17.65 -6.79 -3.71
CA ASP A 596 -16.31 -6.54 -4.22
C ASP A 596 -15.87 -7.65 -5.18
N PRO A 597 -15.61 -7.32 -6.47
CA PRO A 597 -15.41 -8.33 -7.50
C PRO A 597 -14.20 -9.22 -7.25
N LEU A 598 -13.06 -8.63 -6.87
CA LEU A 598 -11.81 -9.36 -6.67
C LEU A 598 -11.88 -10.24 -5.41
N THR A 599 -12.35 -9.69 -4.31
CA THR A 599 -12.50 -10.43 -3.05
C THR A 599 -13.48 -11.59 -3.19
N SER A 600 -14.63 -11.36 -3.84
CA SER A 600 -15.62 -12.41 -4.05
C SER A 600 -15.10 -13.53 -4.97
N ALA A 601 -14.33 -13.17 -6.00
CA ALA A 601 -13.68 -14.15 -6.88
C ALA A 601 -12.62 -14.98 -6.14
N ARG A 602 -11.79 -14.33 -5.34
CA ARG A 602 -10.79 -15.00 -4.47
C ARG A 602 -11.45 -15.99 -3.51
N GLN A 603 -12.55 -15.60 -2.86
CA GLN A 603 -13.29 -16.49 -1.96
C GLN A 603 -13.83 -17.72 -2.70
N ARG A 604 -14.44 -17.55 -3.89
CA ARG A 604 -14.94 -18.67 -4.70
C ARG A 604 -13.82 -19.57 -5.18
N HIS A 605 -12.71 -19.01 -5.64
CA HIS A 605 -11.55 -19.78 -6.08
C HIS A 605 -10.98 -20.68 -4.97
N VAL A 606 -10.84 -20.14 -3.74
CA VAL A 606 -10.42 -20.93 -2.57
C VAL A 606 -11.45 -22.03 -2.27
N ALA A 607 -12.75 -21.72 -2.31
CA ALA A 607 -13.81 -22.69 -2.07
C ALA A 607 -13.85 -23.79 -3.14
N ALA A 608 -13.66 -23.46 -4.41
CA ALA A 608 -13.60 -24.42 -5.52
C ALA A 608 -12.41 -25.40 -5.39
N LYS A 609 -11.34 -24.98 -4.72
CA LYS A 609 -10.18 -25.83 -4.36
C LYS A 609 -10.34 -26.56 -3.01
N GLY A 610 -11.54 -26.58 -2.44
CA GLY A 610 -11.86 -27.28 -1.19
C GLY A 610 -11.47 -26.53 0.09
N GLY A 611 -11.03 -25.27 0.00
CA GLY A 611 -10.70 -24.43 1.14
C GLY A 611 -11.88 -23.64 1.68
N ASN A 612 -11.69 -22.96 2.81
CA ASN A 612 -12.68 -22.04 3.36
C ASN A 612 -12.43 -20.62 2.86
N GLY A 613 -13.07 -20.24 1.74
CA GLY A 613 -12.89 -18.93 1.10
C GLY A 613 -13.19 -17.75 2.01
N PHE A 614 -14.22 -17.85 2.86
CA PHE A 614 -14.53 -16.79 3.82
C PHE A 614 -13.39 -16.59 4.84
N MET A 615 -12.89 -17.66 5.44
CA MET A 615 -11.80 -17.56 6.44
C MET A 615 -10.49 -17.09 5.79
N SER A 616 -10.14 -17.65 4.64
CA SER A 616 -8.87 -17.36 3.99
C SER A 616 -8.79 -15.97 3.35
N VAL A 617 -9.92 -15.35 3.02
CA VAL A 617 -9.95 -14.05 2.36
C VAL A 617 -10.61 -12.99 3.24
N ALA A 618 -11.92 -13.12 3.51
CA ALA A 618 -12.66 -12.06 4.19
C ALA A 618 -12.30 -11.92 5.67
N ALA A 619 -12.19 -13.05 6.40
CA ALA A 619 -11.85 -13.02 7.82
C ALA A 619 -10.38 -12.61 8.03
N THR A 620 -9.46 -13.04 7.16
CA THR A 620 -8.05 -12.63 7.17
C THR A 620 -7.92 -11.11 6.95
N HIS A 621 -8.61 -10.57 5.97
CA HIS A 621 -8.64 -9.11 5.71
C HIS A 621 -9.22 -8.33 6.91
N ALA A 622 -10.35 -8.80 7.46
CA ALA A 622 -10.97 -8.17 8.63
C ALA A 622 -10.07 -8.23 9.87
N ALA A 623 -9.36 -9.34 10.08
CA ALA A 623 -8.42 -9.51 11.20
C ALA A 623 -7.27 -8.50 11.10
N LEU A 624 -6.70 -8.34 9.90
CA LEU A 624 -5.63 -7.39 9.63
C LEU A 624 -6.06 -5.95 9.95
N LEU A 625 -7.20 -5.52 9.41
CA LEU A 625 -7.72 -4.18 9.64
C LEU A 625 -8.09 -3.94 11.11
N LEU A 626 -8.72 -4.90 11.79
CA LEU A 626 -9.01 -4.79 13.21
C LEU A 626 -7.73 -4.64 14.05
N ALA A 627 -6.69 -5.43 13.74
CA ALA A 627 -5.42 -5.35 14.45
C ALA A 627 -4.75 -3.99 14.26
N GLN A 628 -4.78 -3.44 13.04
CA GLN A 628 -4.29 -2.08 12.77
C GLN A 628 -5.05 -1.01 13.55
N GLY A 629 -6.39 -1.05 13.52
CA GLY A 629 -7.21 -0.09 14.23
C GLY A 629 -7.04 -0.15 15.74
N THR A 630 -7.01 -1.34 16.30
CA THR A 630 -6.77 -1.51 17.74
C THR A 630 -5.36 -1.09 18.16
N GLY A 631 -4.38 -1.24 17.28
CA GLY A 631 -3.00 -0.80 17.50
C GLY A 631 -2.81 0.72 17.52
N ARG A 632 -3.85 1.53 17.23
CA ARG A 632 -3.76 2.99 17.30
C ARG A 632 -3.84 3.55 18.71
N LEU A 633 -4.46 2.82 19.64
CA LEU A 633 -4.70 3.30 21.00
C LEU A 633 -3.42 3.57 21.80
N LEU A 634 -2.41 2.70 21.66
CA LEU A 634 -1.18 2.80 22.44
C LEU A 634 0.00 3.21 21.54
N ARG A 635 0.61 4.36 21.83
CA ARG A 635 1.77 4.93 21.14
C ARG A 635 2.94 5.19 22.08
N SER A 636 2.66 5.41 23.35
CA SER A 636 3.64 5.58 24.42
C SER A 636 3.37 4.58 25.56
N GLN A 637 4.35 4.40 26.45
CA GLN A 637 4.20 3.52 27.61
C GLN A 637 3.20 4.05 28.67
N HIS A 638 2.83 5.31 28.55
CA HIS A 638 1.90 5.99 29.45
C HIS A 638 0.47 6.01 28.94
N ASP A 639 0.27 5.67 27.66
CA ASP A 639 -1.06 5.67 27.06
C ASP A 639 -1.95 4.61 27.68
N LYS A 640 -3.21 5.00 27.93
CA LYS A 640 -4.26 4.12 28.45
C LYS A 640 -5.57 4.47 27.77
N GLY A 641 -6.42 3.47 27.52
CA GLY A 641 -7.70 3.76 26.95
C GLY A 641 -8.58 2.54 26.67
N VAL A 642 -9.60 2.77 25.88
CA VAL A 642 -10.61 1.79 25.52
C VAL A 642 -10.71 1.68 24.00
N ILE A 643 -10.81 0.45 23.52
CA ILE A 643 -11.23 0.12 22.16
C ILE A 643 -12.64 -0.44 22.25
N ALA A 644 -13.62 0.23 21.65
CA ALA A 644 -15.01 -0.18 21.62
C ALA A 644 -15.38 -0.70 20.23
N VAL A 645 -15.62 -2.00 20.10
CA VAL A 645 -16.14 -2.61 18.87
C VAL A 645 -17.64 -2.81 19.00
N LEU A 646 -18.39 -2.07 18.20
CA LEU A 646 -19.86 -2.03 18.29
C LEU A 646 -20.54 -3.20 17.55
N ASP A 647 -19.80 -4.17 17.12
CA ASP A 647 -20.29 -5.34 16.38
C ASP A 647 -20.39 -6.58 17.27
N PRO A 648 -21.60 -7.05 17.62
CA PRO A 648 -21.78 -8.21 18.49
C PRO A 648 -21.21 -9.50 17.89
N ARG A 649 -20.99 -9.57 16.58
CA ARG A 649 -20.42 -10.74 15.90
C ARG A 649 -19.00 -11.05 16.38
N LEU A 650 -18.24 -10.03 16.85
CA LEU A 650 -16.90 -10.25 17.40
C LEU A 650 -16.94 -11.08 18.71
N ALA A 651 -18.08 -11.12 19.41
CA ALA A 651 -18.27 -11.96 20.61
C ALA A 651 -19.07 -13.24 20.34
N THR A 652 -19.85 -13.32 19.26
CA THR A 652 -20.86 -14.39 19.08
C THR A 652 -20.62 -15.30 17.87
N ALA A 653 -19.87 -14.83 16.87
CA ALA A 653 -19.68 -15.60 15.64
C ALA A 653 -18.60 -16.69 15.79
N ARG A 654 -18.70 -17.75 14.98
CA ARG A 654 -17.74 -18.87 14.99
C ARG A 654 -16.31 -18.45 14.66
N TYR A 655 -16.13 -17.38 13.90
CA TYR A 655 -14.82 -16.81 13.53
C TYR A 655 -14.26 -15.82 14.56
N SER A 656 -15.00 -15.52 15.62
CA SER A 656 -14.59 -14.53 16.63
C SER A 656 -13.24 -14.89 17.28
N GLY A 657 -13.01 -16.17 17.56
CA GLY A 657 -11.74 -16.64 18.12
C GLY A 657 -10.53 -16.31 17.23
N PHE A 658 -10.66 -16.49 15.92
CA PHE A 658 -9.61 -16.11 14.95
C PHE A 658 -9.37 -14.59 14.94
N LEU A 659 -10.42 -13.79 14.85
CA LEU A 659 -10.30 -12.33 14.86
C LEU A 659 -9.67 -11.83 16.16
N LEU A 660 -10.18 -12.28 17.29
CA LEU A 660 -9.66 -11.89 18.61
C LEU A 660 -8.22 -12.39 18.86
N GLY A 661 -7.85 -13.54 18.32
CA GLY A 661 -6.49 -14.08 18.38
C GLY A 661 -5.49 -13.32 17.52
N SER A 662 -5.98 -12.50 16.58
CA SER A 662 -5.15 -11.62 15.72
C SER A 662 -4.91 -10.24 16.33
N LEU A 663 -5.60 -9.89 17.42
CA LEU A 663 -5.47 -8.58 18.09
C LEU A 663 -4.41 -8.61 19.19
N PRO A 664 -3.82 -7.46 19.52
CA PRO A 664 -3.01 -7.34 20.73
C PRO A 664 -3.79 -7.83 21.97
N PRO A 665 -3.10 -8.38 22.99
CA PRO A 665 -3.74 -9.05 24.13
C PRO A 665 -4.34 -8.05 25.14
N PHE A 666 -5.26 -7.20 24.70
CA PHE A 666 -6.02 -6.31 25.57
C PHE A 666 -6.90 -7.06 26.57
N TRP A 667 -7.16 -6.47 27.72
CA TRP A 667 -8.16 -6.99 28.63
C TRP A 667 -9.57 -6.88 28.03
N ARG A 668 -10.34 -7.96 28.01
CA ARG A 668 -11.59 -8.05 27.23
C ARG A 668 -12.82 -8.01 28.12
N THR A 669 -13.85 -7.28 27.68
CA THR A 669 -15.16 -7.23 28.35
C THR A 669 -16.31 -7.09 27.37
N THR A 670 -17.49 -7.54 27.76
CA THR A 670 -18.77 -7.26 27.06
C THR A 670 -19.74 -6.46 27.94
N ASP A 671 -19.34 -6.12 29.17
CA ASP A 671 -20.14 -5.30 30.09
C ASP A 671 -19.94 -3.81 29.79
N PRO A 672 -21.00 -3.08 29.38
CA PRO A 672 -20.90 -1.66 29.03
C PRO A 672 -20.55 -0.73 30.21
N ALA A 673 -20.78 -1.15 31.44
CA ALA A 673 -20.44 -0.36 32.63
C ALA A 673 -18.93 -0.21 32.81
N VAL A 674 -18.17 -1.22 32.43
CA VAL A 674 -16.71 -1.28 32.63
C VAL A 674 -15.97 -0.22 31.80
N PRO A 675 -16.13 -0.15 30.45
CA PRO A 675 -15.44 0.87 29.66
C PRO A 675 -15.83 2.29 30.06
N ARG A 676 -17.12 2.55 30.36
CA ARG A 676 -17.60 3.86 30.80
C ARG A 676 -16.96 4.28 32.12
N ALA A 677 -16.86 3.37 33.11
CA ALA A 677 -16.18 3.66 34.37
C ALA A 677 -14.68 3.91 34.20
N ALA A 678 -14.02 3.15 33.32
CA ALA A 678 -12.60 3.33 33.01
C ALA A 678 -12.34 4.68 32.32
N LEU A 679 -13.15 5.04 31.31
CA LEU A 679 -13.03 6.31 30.57
C LEU A 679 -13.26 7.52 31.50
N LYS A 680 -14.28 7.47 32.36
CA LYS A 680 -14.53 8.52 33.34
C LYS A 680 -13.33 8.74 34.29
N ARG A 681 -12.67 7.69 34.73
CA ARG A 681 -11.44 7.80 35.54
C ARG A 681 -10.30 8.46 34.76
N LEU A 682 -10.07 8.00 33.51
CA LEU A 682 -9.07 8.56 32.64
C LEU A 682 -9.33 10.03 32.30
N ALA A 683 -10.60 10.43 32.14
CA ALA A 683 -10.97 11.82 31.87
C ALA A 683 -10.64 12.78 33.04
N THR A 684 -10.60 12.26 34.27
CA THR A 684 -10.29 13.04 35.50
C THR A 684 -8.81 12.97 35.89
N GLU A 685 -8.00 12.09 35.31
CA GLU A 685 -6.56 12.06 35.52
C GLU A 685 -5.92 13.30 34.88
N PRO A 686 -5.09 14.08 35.60
CA PRO A 686 -4.37 15.21 35.02
C PRO A 686 -3.45 14.69 33.89
N SER A 687 -3.38 15.47 32.80
CA SER A 687 -2.59 15.17 31.60
C SER A 687 -1.10 15.14 31.89
#